data_64ecb237f697df4bdee084622676daa6
#
_entry.id   64ecb237f697df4bdee084622676daa6
#
_cell.length_a   1.000
_cell.length_b   1.000
_cell.length_c   1.000
_cell.angle_alpha   90.00
_cell.angle_beta   90.00
_cell.angle_gamma   90.00
#
_symmetry.space_group_name_H-M   'P 1'
#
loop_
_entity.id
_entity.type
_entity.pdbx_description
1 polymer ?
#
loop_
_entity_poly.entity_id
_entity_poly.type
_entity_poly.pdbx_seq_one_letter_code
_entity_poly.pdbx_strand_id
1 'polypeptide(L)'
;MRRTAAAVALCLSSPCWAQSQELVITSPAPQQVSGFGDVPLSQAPFSGVTIDAQTLRDIGASRISDALRLDASVADSYNSPAYWDILSVRGFTLDNRYNYRREGLPMSAETMVPLDNKERIELFKGTSGIQAGTSAPGGLANYVVKRAPSGNDEVIRSVTASAGNGRSSSLAIDLGQRFGENKDWGYRLNAAYEDLKPYIRNTEGHRQLLALAMDWRISPDSKLEWEFERSERQQMGVNAYSLLGGQLPPVVDGRRNLTWQTWSVPGVFNADTGSLRFKQNLANGWLWTTSYGVQRLQTDDRLAYAFGCSAENVYDRFCSNGTFDLYDWRSDNERRRVNALQTEVAGQARMGGLRHDLAVGIVRARNDLITQPFAYNWAGVGSVFGGSISSASPDAVYANTNRSESTTELSLRDRITLDERNTLWAGLRHSRIERASVGTDGSSPLRVQNSVTTPWVALSHALNPATTVYGSYGQGVELDAAPNLPTYSNAGRPLAALRSKQVEFGVKQGLGPLRWQAAWFDITRPQSADACDLSGLCTRQIDGQTRNRGLELSGTYSQGPWLLHASSAWIGSERQNAVIDPSVNGQRGLNVPNAVLRALAQYRWRELPGLRTSLRVSREGPRQVLEDGSLALPAWTTLDLAAHYDTQVQGLRTEWTLAIDNLADKHYWRESPKQFGHHYLYPGAPRTARITVRTRF
;
A
#
# COMPACT_ATOMS: atom_id res chain seq x y z
N MET A 1 76.06 -37.56 7.84
CA MET A 1 75.52 -36.81 6.69
C MET A 1 74.05 -37.19 6.52
N ARG A 2 73.11 -36.44 7.08
CA ARG A 2 71.67 -36.59 6.86
C ARG A 2 71.09 -35.21 6.58
N ARG A 3 70.55 -35.01 5.41
CA ARG A 3 69.85 -33.78 4.99
C ARG A 3 68.40 -33.86 5.47
N THR A 4 68.00 -32.92 6.33
CA THR A 4 66.60 -32.69 6.70
C THR A 4 65.99 -31.67 5.75
N ALA A 5 64.96 -32.08 4.98
CA ALA A 5 64.12 -31.18 4.19
C ALA A 5 62.99 -30.68 5.03
N ALA A 6 62.90 -29.35 5.17
CA ALA A 6 61.78 -28.67 5.81
C ALA A 6 60.67 -28.45 4.76
N ALA A 7 59.49 -29.03 5.01
CA ALA A 7 58.30 -28.75 4.23
C ALA A 7 57.60 -27.52 4.78
N VAL A 8 57.50 -26.46 3.99
CA VAL A 8 56.72 -25.26 4.30
C VAL A 8 55.27 -25.53 3.85
N ALA A 9 54.35 -25.69 4.80
CA ALA A 9 52.93 -25.78 4.53
C ALA A 9 52.39 -24.36 4.32
N LEU A 10 52.01 -24.03 3.06
CA LEU A 10 51.21 -22.85 2.75
C LEU A 10 49.77 -23.10 3.21
N CYS A 11 49.35 -22.48 4.31
CA CYS A 11 47.95 -22.30 4.63
C CYS A 11 47.32 -21.32 3.64
N LEU A 12 46.64 -21.83 2.62
CA LEU A 12 45.71 -21.05 1.80
C LEU A 12 44.50 -20.69 2.67
N SER A 13 44.48 -19.48 3.21
CA SER A 13 43.31 -18.89 3.81
C SER A 13 42.25 -18.70 2.73
N SER A 14 41.24 -19.56 2.72
CA SER A 14 40.04 -19.39 1.91
C SER A 14 39.41 -18.04 2.26
N PRO A 15 39.13 -17.17 1.30
CA PRO A 15 38.38 -15.97 1.60
C PRO A 15 36.98 -16.39 2.06
N CYS A 16 36.61 -15.97 3.29
CA CYS A 16 35.25 -16.07 3.80
C CYS A 16 34.36 -15.19 2.94
N TRP A 17 33.67 -15.79 1.98
CA TRP A 17 32.71 -15.11 1.13
C TRP A 17 31.57 -14.65 2.04
N ALA A 18 31.44 -13.34 2.22
CA ALA A 18 30.28 -12.76 2.85
C ALA A 18 29.04 -13.27 2.10
N GLN A 19 28.18 -14.00 2.79
CA GLN A 19 26.87 -14.38 2.25
C GLN A 19 26.13 -13.08 1.93
N SER A 20 26.03 -12.80 0.63
CA SER A 20 25.24 -11.71 0.13
C SER A 20 23.77 -12.01 0.41
N GLN A 21 23.10 -11.12 1.12
CA GLN A 21 21.66 -11.20 1.32
C GLN A 21 20.95 -11.27 -0.04
N GLU A 22 20.17 -12.32 -0.23
CA GLU A 22 19.30 -12.47 -1.41
C GLU A 22 18.20 -11.41 -1.38
N LEU A 23 17.88 -10.84 -2.54
CA LEU A 23 16.66 -10.06 -2.73
C LEU A 23 15.47 -11.04 -2.64
N VAL A 24 14.77 -11.07 -1.53
CA VAL A 24 13.65 -11.96 -1.30
C VAL A 24 12.37 -11.16 -1.37
N ILE A 25 11.75 -11.14 -2.55
CA ILE A 25 10.44 -10.51 -2.76
C ILE A 25 9.31 -11.34 -2.12
N THR A 26 9.58 -12.63 -1.89
CA THR A 26 8.70 -13.52 -1.13
C THR A 26 9.48 -14.10 0.05
N SER A 27 9.53 -13.38 1.16
CA SER A 27 10.23 -13.83 2.35
C SER A 27 9.49 -15.00 3.03
N PRO A 28 10.20 -16.02 3.54
CA PRO A 28 9.63 -16.98 4.48
C PRO A 28 9.36 -16.37 5.88
N ALA A 29 9.60 -15.06 6.06
CA ALA A 29 9.36 -14.39 7.33
C ALA A 29 7.89 -14.50 7.77
N PRO A 30 7.62 -14.61 9.08
CA PRO A 30 6.27 -14.65 9.63
C PRO A 30 5.45 -13.47 9.15
N GLN A 31 4.23 -13.74 8.67
CA GLN A 31 3.33 -12.68 8.19
C GLN A 31 2.35 -12.28 9.27
N GLN A 32 2.39 -11.04 9.68
CA GLN A 32 1.45 -10.52 10.68
C GLN A 32 0.05 -10.30 10.09
N VAL A 33 -0.03 -9.99 8.80
CA VAL A 33 -1.30 -9.68 8.13
C VAL A 33 -2.14 -10.91 7.80
N SER A 34 -1.54 -12.09 7.69
CA SER A 34 -2.26 -13.32 7.32
C SER A 34 -3.30 -13.73 8.35
N GLY A 35 -3.01 -13.45 9.61
CA GLY A 35 -3.85 -13.86 10.72
C GLY A 35 -3.73 -15.33 11.13
N PHE A 36 -2.85 -16.11 10.52
CA PHE A 36 -2.59 -17.52 10.85
C PHE A 36 -1.20 -17.76 11.48
N GLY A 37 -0.75 -16.79 12.28
CA GLY A 37 0.54 -16.89 12.99
C GLY A 37 1.73 -16.86 12.03
N ASP A 38 2.77 -17.62 12.39
CA ASP A 38 4.05 -17.61 11.71
C ASP A 38 4.11 -18.53 10.46
N VAL A 39 2.98 -18.74 9.78
CA VAL A 39 2.97 -19.56 8.57
C VAL A 39 3.63 -18.83 7.43
N PRO A 40 4.70 -19.39 6.80
CA PRO A 40 5.32 -18.79 5.65
C PRO A 40 4.33 -18.60 4.49
N LEU A 41 4.45 -17.52 3.75
CA LEU A 41 3.58 -17.24 2.60
C LEU A 41 3.58 -18.38 1.56
N SER A 42 4.72 -19.08 1.42
CA SER A 42 4.85 -20.25 0.53
C SER A 42 3.96 -21.43 0.91
N GLN A 43 3.50 -21.51 2.16
CA GLN A 43 2.64 -22.57 2.67
C GLN A 43 1.20 -22.10 2.92
N ALA A 44 0.97 -20.79 2.94
CA ALA A 44 -0.33 -20.22 3.20
C ALA A 44 -1.30 -20.40 2.01
N PRO A 45 -2.58 -20.76 2.23
CA PRO A 45 -3.55 -21.01 1.15
C PRO A 45 -4.23 -19.71 0.66
N PHE A 46 -3.44 -18.69 0.40
CA PHE A 46 -3.85 -17.39 -0.16
C PHE A 46 -2.66 -16.71 -0.83
N SER A 47 -2.94 -15.81 -1.77
CA SER A 47 -1.91 -15.01 -2.43
C SER A 47 -1.49 -13.81 -1.60
N GLY A 48 -0.21 -13.45 -1.70
CA GLY A 48 0.33 -12.25 -1.06
C GLY A 48 1.77 -11.99 -1.50
N VAL A 49 2.30 -10.85 -1.08
CA VAL A 49 3.67 -10.44 -1.33
C VAL A 49 4.26 -9.75 -0.11
N THR A 50 5.56 -9.95 0.10
CA THR A 50 6.35 -9.24 1.11
C THR A 50 7.50 -8.53 0.42
N ILE A 51 7.65 -7.23 0.67
CA ILE A 51 8.75 -6.39 0.17
C ILE A 51 9.59 -5.96 1.35
N ASP A 52 10.81 -6.45 1.46
CA ASP A 52 11.70 -6.16 2.58
C ASP A 52 12.46 -4.83 2.43
N ALA A 53 13.10 -4.39 3.52
CA ALA A 53 13.83 -3.13 3.58
C ALA A 53 14.99 -3.06 2.57
N GLN A 54 15.63 -4.18 2.22
CA GLN A 54 16.70 -4.17 1.22
C GLN A 54 16.11 -3.92 -0.17
N THR A 55 15.04 -4.62 -0.52
CA THR A 55 14.32 -4.40 -1.77
C THR A 55 13.82 -2.96 -1.89
N LEU A 56 13.23 -2.40 -0.81
CA LEU A 56 12.79 -1.00 -0.78
C LEU A 56 13.93 -0.04 -1.11
N ARG A 57 15.12 -0.29 -0.58
CA ARG A 57 16.32 0.52 -0.88
C ARG A 57 16.80 0.34 -2.31
N ASP A 58 16.93 -0.91 -2.77
CA ASP A 58 17.46 -1.24 -4.09
C ASP A 58 16.64 -0.59 -5.21
N ILE A 59 15.30 -0.57 -5.08
CA ILE A 59 14.43 0.11 -6.04
C ILE A 59 14.23 1.60 -5.73
N GLY A 60 14.73 2.08 -4.57
CA GLY A 60 14.56 3.45 -4.11
C GLY A 60 13.12 3.85 -3.85
N ALA A 61 12.34 2.94 -3.29
CA ALA A 61 10.97 3.22 -2.93
C ALA A 61 10.88 4.30 -1.85
N SER A 62 10.12 5.35 -2.13
CA SER A 62 9.78 6.42 -1.18
C SER A 62 8.33 6.34 -0.71
N ARG A 63 7.49 5.61 -1.43
CA ARG A 63 6.05 5.46 -1.22
C ARG A 63 5.66 3.98 -1.34
N ILE A 64 4.52 3.61 -0.77
CA ILE A 64 4.00 2.23 -0.89
C ILE A 64 3.68 1.87 -2.35
N SER A 65 3.23 2.82 -3.16
CA SER A 65 3.01 2.62 -4.59
C SER A 65 4.29 2.24 -5.33
N ASP A 66 5.46 2.81 -4.97
CA ASP A 66 6.75 2.43 -5.54
C ASP A 66 7.12 0.99 -5.15
N ALA A 67 6.95 0.67 -3.85
CA ALA A 67 7.27 -0.64 -3.32
C ALA A 67 6.46 -1.75 -3.98
N LEU A 68 5.16 -1.58 -4.06
CA LEU A 68 4.25 -2.61 -4.58
C LEU A 68 4.21 -2.70 -6.12
N ARG A 69 4.87 -1.77 -6.84
CA ARG A 69 5.06 -1.88 -8.30
C ARG A 69 5.86 -3.10 -8.76
N LEU A 70 6.47 -3.85 -7.88
CA LEU A 70 7.07 -5.15 -8.20
C LEU A 70 6.03 -6.27 -8.38
N ASP A 71 4.80 -6.05 -7.93
CA ASP A 71 3.70 -7.00 -8.05
C ASP A 71 2.71 -6.57 -9.14
N ALA A 72 2.44 -7.46 -10.09
CA ALA A 72 1.58 -7.18 -11.23
C ALA A 72 0.08 -7.06 -10.88
N SER A 73 -0.35 -7.52 -9.70
CA SER A 73 -1.74 -7.36 -9.25
C SER A 73 -2.04 -5.96 -8.72
N VAL A 74 -1.00 -5.15 -8.48
CA VAL A 74 -1.10 -3.80 -7.92
C VAL A 74 -0.99 -2.75 -9.02
N ALA A 75 -1.88 -1.78 -9.00
CA ALA A 75 -1.88 -0.64 -9.89
C ALA A 75 -2.22 0.65 -9.14
N ASP A 76 -1.88 1.78 -9.74
CA ASP A 76 -2.27 3.09 -9.22
C ASP A 76 -3.78 3.34 -9.40
N SER A 77 -4.40 4.05 -8.44
CA SER A 77 -5.81 4.45 -8.49
C SER A 77 -5.98 5.83 -7.86
N TYR A 78 -5.91 6.88 -8.67
CA TYR A 78 -5.93 8.29 -8.25
C TYR A 78 -4.68 8.70 -7.44
N ASN A 79 -3.48 8.39 -7.95
CA ASN A 79 -2.22 8.69 -7.27
C ASN A 79 -1.61 10.03 -7.71
N SER A 80 -1.92 11.10 -6.98
CA SER A 80 -1.23 12.38 -7.13
C SER A 80 0.19 12.32 -6.52
N PRO A 81 1.23 12.88 -7.17
CA PRO A 81 2.61 12.83 -6.68
C PRO A 81 2.84 13.48 -5.32
N ALA A 82 2.05 14.47 -4.92
CA ALA A 82 2.20 15.22 -3.67
C ALA A 82 1.09 14.90 -2.65
N TYR A 83 0.45 13.74 -2.79
CA TYR A 83 -0.66 13.31 -1.94
C TYR A 83 -0.47 11.87 -1.49
N TRP A 84 -1.26 11.37 -0.52
CA TRP A 84 -1.19 9.96 -0.10
C TRP A 84 -1.52 9.00 -1.23
N ASP A 85 -1.02 7.78 -1.10
CA ASP A 85 -1.24 6.75 -2.11
C ASP A 85 -2.65 6.19 -2.06
N ILE A 86 -3.25 6.01 -3.24
CA ILE A 86 -4.47 5.25 -3.43
C ILE A 86 -4.16 4.14 -4.44
N LEU A 87 -4.22 2.90 -3.99
CA LEU A 87 -3.84 1.73 -4.75
C LEU A 87 -5.05 0.90 -5.15
N SER A 88 -4.97 0.21 -6.27
CA SER A 88 -5.88 -0.90 -6.56
C SER A 88 -5.12 -2.21 -6.56
N VAL A 89 -5.76 -3.28 -6.08
CA VAL A 89 -5.25 -4.64 -6.10
C VAL A 89 -6.31 -5.53 -6.75
N ARG A 90 -5.92 -6.32 -7.75
CA ARG A 90 -6.85 -7.13 -8.54
C ARG A 90 -8.01 -6.31 -9.15
N GLY A 91 -7.75 -5.03 -9.45
CA GLY A 91 -8.71 -4.09 -10.00
C GLY A 91 -9.72 -3.48 -9.00
N PHE A 92 -9.55 -3.71 -7.70
CA PHE A 92 -10.34 -3.06 -6.65
C PHE A 92 -9.49 -2.04 -5.89
N THR A 93 -9.97 -0.80 -5.83
CA THR A 93 -9.32 0.27 -5.06
C THR A 93 -9.40 -0.05 -3.57
N LEU A 94 -8.27 0.08 -2.88
CA LEU A 94 -8.18 -0.07 -1.44
C LEU A 94 -8.70 1.19 -0.75
N ASP A 95 -9.44 1.00 0.34
CA ASP A 95 -9.87 2.11 1.20
C ASP A 95 -8.76 2.44 2.22
N ASN A 96 -8.25 3.68 2.17
CA ASN A 96 -7.15 4.13 3.05
C ASN A 96 -7.51 4.14 4.54
N ARG A 97 -8.79 4.05 4.90
CA ARG A 97 -9.27 3.97 6.28
C ARG A 97 -9.29 2.54 6.82
N TYR A 98 -9.44 1.53 5.95
CA TYR A 98 -9.77 0.16 6.38
C TYR A 98 -8.80 -0.91 5.88
N ASN A 99 -8.16 -0.71 4.72
CA ASN A 99 -7.30 -1.73 4.10
C ASN A 99 -5.83 -1.64 4.55
N TYR A 100 -5.52 -0.86 5.57
CA TYR A 100 -4.15 -0.68 6.01
C TYR A 100 -3.96 -1.04 7.48
N ARG A 101 -2.80 -1.63 7.77
CA ARG A 101 -2.37 -2.04 9.11
C ARG A 101 -0.96 -1.56 9.37
N ARG A 102 -0.65 -1.36 10.64
CA ARG A 102 0.71 -1.19 11.12
C ARG A 102 0.94 -2.18 12.27
N GLU A 103 1.93 -3.05 12.13
CA GLU A 103 2.18 -4.10 13.12
C GLU A 103 0.94 -4.98 13.40
N GLY A 104 0.06 -5.15 12.38
CA GLY A 104 -1.20 -5.86 12.48
C GLY A 104 -2.39 -5.04 13.00
N LEU A 105 -2.16 -3.87 13.60
CA LEU A 105 -3.22 -2.99 14.14
C LEU A 105 -3.83 -2.11 13.05
N PRO A 106 -5.14 -1.82 13.10
CA PRO A 106 -5.78 -0.85 12.22
C PRO A 106 -5.08 0.52 12.25
N MET A 107 -4.87 1.11 11.07
CA MET A 107 -4.36 2.46 10.90
C MET A 107 -5.09 3.16 9.75
N SER A 108 -5.07 4.49 9.72
CA SER A 108 -5.43 5.27 8.54
C SER A 108 -4.19 5.52 7.68
N ALA A 109 -4.30 5.24 6.37
CA ALA A 109 -3.31 5.62 5.37
C ALA A 109 -3.72 6.91 4.62
N GLU A 110 -4.63 7.71 5.16
CA GLU A 110 -4.95 9.05 4.68
C GLU A 110 -3.85 10.04 5.12
N THR A 111 -2.60 9.68 4.83
CA THR A 111 -1.38 10.45 5.08
C THR A 111 -0.23 9.91 4.23
N MET A 112 0.87 10.66 4.16
CA MET A 112 2.10 10.24 3.48
C MET A 112 2.93 9.37 4.42
N VAL A 113 2.71 8.04 4.42
CA VAL A 113 3.41 7.10 5.31
C VAL A 113 4.88 6.95 4.91
N PRO A 114 5.86 7.30 5.78
CA PRO A 114 7.29 7.15 5.47
C PRO A 114 7.71 5.67 5.46
N LEU A 115 8.69 5.33 4.59
CA LEU A 115 9.22 3.96 4.49
C LEU A 115 10.59 3.78 5.16
N ASP A 116 11.25 4.84 5.60
CA ASP A 116 12.63 4.82 6.12
C ASP A 116 12.79 3.90 7.36
N ASN A 117 11.78 3.80 8.20
CA ASN A 117 11.75 2.97 9.40
C ASN A 117 10.93 1.67 9.24
N LYS A 118 10.60 1.28 8.00
CA LYS A 118 9.89 0.02 7.75
C LYS A 118 10.87 -1.11 7.45
N GLU A 119 10.70 -2.24 8.14
CA GLU A 119 11.46 -3.47 7.90
C GLU A 119 10.94 -4.19 6.66
N ARG A 120 9.61 -4.15 6.46
CA ARG A 120 8.96 -4.70 5.30
C ARG A 120 7.54 -4.17 5.14
N ILE A 121 7.01 -4.32 3.93
CA ILE A 121 5.59 -4.14 3.60
C ILE A 121 5.05 -5.52 3.25
N GLU A 122 3.92 -5.89 3.84
CA GLU A 122 3.19 -7.10 3.54
C GLU A 122 1.89 -6.74 2.84
N LEU A 123 1.54 -7.44 1.76
CA LEU A 123 0.26 -7.31 1.09
C LEU A 123 -0.41 -8.68 1.03
N PHE A 124 -1.53 -8.84 1.71
CA PHE A 124 -2.48 -9.91 1.52
C PHE A 124 -3.41 -9.54 0.36
N LYS A 125 -3.70 -10.47 -0.57
CA LYS A 125 -4.50 -10.20 -1.77
C LYS A 125 -5.88 -10.83 -1.68
N GLY A 126 -6.88 -10.08 -2.13
CA GLY A 126 -8.26 -10.53 -2.18
C GLY A 126 -9.13 -10.11 -1.00
N THR A 127 -10.23 -10.80 -0.75
CA THR A 127 -11.13 -10.48 0.36
C THR A 127 -10.48 -10.74 1.70
N SER A 128 -10.46 -9.74 2.56
CA SER A 128 -9.75 -9.73 3.84
C SER A 128 -10.69 -9.72 5.06
N GLY A 129 -11.93 -10.20 4.91
CA GLY A 129 -12.92 -10.18 5.99
C GLY A 129 -12.53 -10.99 7.23
N ILE A 130 -11.65 -11.99 7.10
CA ILE A 130 -11.11 -12.72 8.26
C ILE A 130 -10.01 -11.91 8.99
N GLN A 131 -9.27 -11.05 8.27
CA GLN A 131 -8.21 -10.22 8.82
C GLN A 131 -8.70 -8.85 9.28
N ALA A 132 -9.80 -8.36 8.69
CA ALA A 132 -10.38 -7.04 8.97
C ALA A 132 -11.90 -7.09 8.92
N GLY A 133 -12.58 -6.44 9.86
CA GLY A 133 -14.04 -6.40 9.92
C GLY A 133 -14.68 -5.65 8.75
N THR A 134 -14.04 -4.59 8.31
CA THR A 134 -14.45 -3.81 7.13
C THR A 134 -13.24 -3.61 6.24
N SER A 135 -13.36 -3.92 4.95
CA SER A 135 -12.29 -3.73 3.97
C SER A 135 -12.81 -3.88 2.55
N ALA A 136 -12.25 -3.11 1.61
CA ALA A 136 -12.45 -3.35 0.18
C ALA A 136 -11.82 -4.69 -0.23
N PRO A 137 -12.36 -5.38 -1.25
CA PRO A 137 -11.98 -6.77 -1.56
C PRO A 137 -10.63 -6.93 -2.25
N GLY A 138 -9.89 -5.86 -2.54
CA GLY A 138 -8.58 -5.93 -3.23
C GLY A 138 -7.51 -6.57 -2.37
N GLY A 139 -7.47 -6.29 -1.08
CA GLY A 139 -6.44 -6.82 -0.19
C GLY A 139 -6.26 -6.02 1.10
N LEU A 140 -5.20 -6.36 1.82
CA LEU A 140 -4.83 -5.70 3.08
C LEU A 140 -3.32 -5.47 3.11
N ALA A 141 -2.88 -4.22 3.24
CA ALA A 141 -1.48 -3.84 3.35
C ALA A 141 -1.08 -3.68 4.83
N ASN A 142 0.10 -4.15 5.20
CA ASN A 142 0.63 -4.04 6.56
C ASN A 142 2.07 -3.49 6.54
N TYR A 143 2.30 -2.45 7.31
CA TYR A 143 3.62 -1.88 7.55
C TYR A 143 4.23 -2.51 8.79
N VAL A 144 5.36 -3.19 8.63
CA VAL A 144 6.13 -3.75 9.74
C VAL A 144 7.33 -2.85 10.00
N VAL A 145 7.50 -2.39 11.24
CA VAL A 145 8.55 -1.44 11.60
C VAL A 145 9.87 -2.14 11.88
N LYS A 146 10.97 -1.43 11.66
CA LYS A 146 12.30 -1.88 12.05
C LYS A 146 12.41 -1.95 13.58
N ARG A 147 12.98 -3.04 14.07
CA ARG A 147 13.21 -3.30 15.49
C ARG A 147 14.70 -3.45 15.78
N ALA A 148 15.05 -3.49 17.07
CA ALA A 148 16.40 -3.84 17.51
C ALA A 148 16.85 -5.17 16.87
N PRO A 149 18.15 -5.34 16.61
CA PRO A 149 18.66 -6.60 16.10
C PRO A 149 18.32 -7.76 17.04
N SER A 150 18.13 -8.96 16.46
CA SER A 150 17.84 -10.17 17.23
C SER A 150 19.07 -10.69 17.96
N GLY A 151 20.25 -10.56 17.33
CA GLY A 151 21.53 -10.96 17.89
C GLY A 151 22.00 -9.99 18.99
N ASN A 152 22.57 -10.54 20.07
CA ASN A 152 22.97 -9.74 21.22
C ASN A 152 24.14 -8.77 20.92
N ASP A 153 25.06 -9.18 20.06
CA ASP A 153 26.25 -8.41 19.70
C ASP A 153 26.13 -7.70 18.34
N GLU A 154 24.98 -7.84 17.70
CA GLU A 154 24.72 -7.17 16.42
C GLU A 154 24.48 -5.68 16.64
N VAL A 155 25.24 -4.85 15.91
CA VAL A 155 25.11 -3.40 15.92
C VAL A 155 24.76 -2.91 14.54
N ILE A 156 23.73 -2.08 14.45
CA ILE A 156 23.27 -1.45 13.22
C ILE A 156 23.60 0.03 13.31
N ARG A 157 24.45 0.51 12.38
CA ARG A 157 24.80 1.92 12.26
C ARG A 157 24.94 2.24 10.79
N SER A 158 24.10 3.10 10.26
CA SER A 158 24.25 3.56 8.88
C SER A 158 23.73 4.97 8.67
N VAL A 159 24.39 5.67 7.76
CA VAL A 159 23.96 6.95 7.19
C VAL A 159 23.72 6.75 5.71
N THR A 160 22.62 7.29 5.20
CA THR A 160 22.27 7.25 3.77
C THR A 160 22.06 8.67 3.30
N ALA A 161 22.75 9.06 2.24
CA ALA A 161 22.53 10.34 1.55
C ALA A 161 22.10 10.05 0.11
N SER A 162 21.14 10.81 -0.42
CA SER A 162 20.75 10.70 -1.82
C SER A 162 20.47 12.06 -2.46
N ALA A 163 20.67 12.11 -3.79
CA ALA A 163 20.34 13.25 -4.62
C ALA A 163 19.71 12.74 -5.92
N GLY A 164 18.74 13.50 -6.44
CA GLY A 164 18.00 13.10 -7.64
C GLY A 164 17.68 14.26 -8.57
N ASN A 165 17.05 13.92 -9.68
CA ASN A 165 16.52 14.90 -10.62
C ASN A 165 15.63 15.91 -9.90
N GLY A 166 15.63 17.16 -10.40
CA GLY A 166 14.88 18.24 -9.76
C GLY A 166 15.60 18.86 -8.56
N ARG A 167 16.81 18.37 -8.19
CA ARG A 167 17.62 18.80 -7.04
C ARG A 167 17.09 18.33 -5.68
N SER A 168 16.17 17.37 -5.61
CA SER A 168 15.83 16.72 -4.34
C SER A 168 17.06 16.10 -3.70
N SER A 169 17.21 16.28 -2.40
CA SER A 169 18.29 15.66 -1.62
C SER A 169 17.78 15.14 -0.30
N SER A 170 18.31 14.02 0.19
CA SER A 170 17.89 13.45 1.45
C SER A 170 19.09 12.95 2.27
N LEU A 171 18.88 12.94 3.60
CA LEU A 171 19.78 12.33 4.57
C LEU A 171 18.95 11.47 5.53
N ALA A 172 19.38 10.23 5.76
CA ALA A 172 18.75 9.31 6.69
C ALA A 172 19.77 8.59 7.57
N ILE A 173 19.38 8.33 8.81
CA ILE A 173 20.18 7.63 9.83
C ILE A 173 19.38 6.40 10.30
N ASP A 174 20.09 5.29 10.52
CA ASP A 174 19.51 4.05 11.02
C ASP A 174 20.48 3.44 12.06
N LEU A 175 20.10 3.49 13.33
CA LEU A 175 20.92 3.03 14.47
C LEU A 175 20.12 2.00 15.26
N GLY A 176 20.80 0.92 15.69
CA GLY A 176 20.15 -0.09 16.52
C GLY A 176 21.16 -1.03 17.18
N GLN A 177 20.88 -1.39 18.40
CA GLN A 177 21.66 -2.39 19.16
C GLN A 177 20.88 -2.89 20.36
N ARG A 178 21.43 -3.92 21.00
CA ARG A 178 20.98 -4.37 22.31
C ARG A 178 21.93 -3.88 23.40
N PHE A 179 21.39 -3.63 24.61
CA PHE A 179 22.14 -3.11 25.77
C PHE A 179 21.59 -3.71 27.07
N GLY A 180 22.22 -3.36 28.21
CA GLY A 180 22.01 -3.99 29.50
C GLY A 180 22.97 -5.18 29.72
N GLU A 181 23.05 -5.68 30.94
CA GLU A 181 24.00 -6.74 31.31
C GLU A 181 23.74 -8.04 30.50
N ASN A 182 22.46 -8.42 30.35
CA ASN A 182 22.03 -9.60 29.58
C ASN A 182 21.58 -9.26 28.15
N LYS A 183 21.79 -8.02 27.67
CA LYS A 183 21.25 -7.56 26.39
C LYS A 183 19.72 -7.65 26.29
N ASP A 184 19.03 -7.48 27.39
CA ASP A 184 17.57 -7.62 27.48
C ASP A 184 16.85 -6.45 26.81
N TRP A 185 17.50 -5.28 26.79
CA TRP A 185 16.95 -4.08 26.15
C TRP A 185 17.46 -3.95 24.72
N GLY A 186 16.58 -3.59 23.83
CA GLY A 186 16.92 -3.30 22.45
C GLY A 186 16.31 -1.99 21.97
N TYR A 187 17.01 -1.28 21.09
CA TYR A 187 16.46 -0.10 20.42
C TYR A 187 16.77 -0.08 18.92
N ARG A 188 15.91 0.63 18.18
CA ARG A 188 16.13 1.02 16.79
C ARG A 188 15.68 2.46 16.62
N LEU A 189 16.60 3.35 16.21
CA LEU A 189 16.34 4.75 15.91
C LEU A 189 16.48 4.97 14.41
N ASN A 190 15.48 5.60 13.81
CA ASN A 190 15.53 6.05 12.44
C ASN A 190 15.19 7.56 12.40
N ALA A 191 15.98 8.33 11.68
CA ALA A 191 15.72 9.73 11.40
C ALA A 191 15.98 10.00 9.92
N ALA A 192 15.15 10.83 9.29
CA ALA A 192 15.31 11.22 7.89
C ALA A 192 14.84 12.67 7.66
N TYR A 193 15.53 13.34 6.76
CA TYR A 193 15.13 14.65 6.22
C TYR A 193 15.31 14.64 4.71
N GLU A 194 14.37 15.21 3.97
CA GLU A 194 14.45 15.37 2.52
C GLU A 194 13.98 16.77 2.10
N ASP A 195 14.81 17.48 1.35
CA ASP A 195 14.45 18.66 0.59
C ASP A 195 13.84 18.20 -0.73
N LEU A 196 12.54 18.39 -0.88
CA LEU A 196 11.74 17.91 -2.01
C LEU A 196 11.77 18.94 -3.13
N LYS A 197 12.48 18.63 -4.20
CA LYS A 197 12.48 19.34 -5.47
C LYS A 197 12.31 18.34 -6.60
N PRO A 198 11.10 17.74 -6.72
CA PRO A 198 10.86 16.69 -7.70
C PRO A 198 10.91 17.22 -9.14
N TYR A 199 10.75 16.29 -10.10
CA TYR A 199 10.77 16.63 -11.53
C TYR A 199 9.60 17.53 -11.96
N ILE A 200 8.50 17.59 -11.21
CA ILE A 200 7.36 18.47 -11.48
C ILE A 200 7.71 19.87 -10.97
N ARG A 201 7.67 20.84 -11.85
CA ARG A 201 7.95 22.26 -11.52
C ARG A 201 6.91 22.80 -10.54
N ASN A 202 7.34 23.69 -9.63
CA ASN A 202 6.49 24.32 -8.63
C ASN A 202 5.78 23.31 -7.70
N THR A 203 6.53 22.26 -7.29
CA THR A 203 6.06 21.25 -6.32
C THR A 203 7.08 21.01 -5.21
N GLU A 204 7.87 22.04 -4.93
CA GLU A 204 8.87 22.00 -3.88
C GLU A 204 8.22 21.83 -2.51
N GLY A 205 9.02 21.31 -1.58
CA GLY A 205 8.62 21.07 -0.20
C GLY A 205 9.71 20.42 0.60
N HIS A 206 9.34 19.84 1.73
CA HIS A 206 10.24 19.03 2.55
C HIS A 206 9.48 17.92 3.27
N ARG A 207 10.21 16.90 3.71
CA ARG A 207 9.71 15.89 4.65
C ARG A 207 10.72 15.59 5.74
N GLN A 208 10.24 15.19 6.90
CA GLN A 208 11.06 14.74 8.00
C GLN A 208 10.43 13.57 8.75
N LEU A 209 11.29 12.74 9.33
CA LEU A 209 10.92 11.57 10.11
C LEU A 209 11.83 11.46 11.34
N LEU A 210 11.22 11.16 12.48
CA LEU A 210 11.89 10.64 13.67
C LEU A 210 11.11 9.44 14.19
N ALA A 211 11.77 8.29 14.33
CA ALA A 211 11.15 7.07 14.81
C ALA A 211 12.07 6.31 15.75
N LEU A 212 11.49 5.84 16.86
CA LEU A 212 12.19 5.03 17.87
C LEU A 212 11.34 3.78 18.15
N ALA A 213 11.93 2.61 17.99
CA ALA A 213 11.37 1.35 18.44
C ALA A 213 12.25 0.76 19.53
N MET A 214 11.63 0.24 20.59
CA MET A 214 12.34 -0.40 21.69
C MET A 214 11.68 -1.74 22.01
N ASP A 215 12.45 -2.63 22.59
CA ASP A 215 11.97 -3.87 23.18
C ASP A 215 12.70 -4.21 24.48
N TRP A 216 11.98 -4.86 25.37
CA TRP A 216 12.50 -5.39 26.62
C TRP A 216 12.12 -6.86 26.76
N ARG A 217 13.13 -7.72 26.84
CA ARG A 217 13.01 -9.14 27.17
C ARG A 217 12.93 -9.25 28.70
N ILE A 218 11.68 -9.24 29.23
CA ILE A 218 11.44 -9.22 30.68
C ILE A 218 11.87 -10.57 31.30
N SER A 219 11.59 -11.66 30.57
CA SER A 219 11.99 -13.01 30.91
C SER A 219 12.10 -13.84 29.61
N PRO A 220 12.52 -15.11 29.66
CA PRO A 220 12.48 -16.02 28.48
C PRO A 220 11.09 -16.11 27.84
N ASP A 221 10.02 -15.94 28.63
CA ASP A 221 8.63 -16.09 28.22
C ASP A 221 7.90 -14.78 27.99
N SER A 222 8.47 -13.63 28.41
CA SER A 222 7.78 -12.34 28.40
C SER A 222 8.59 -11.28 27.67
N LYS A 223 7.94 -10.60 26.70
CA LYS A 223 8.55 -9.51 25.94
C LYS A 223 7.59 -8.33 25.84
N LEU A 224 8.12 -7.13 26.08
CA LEU A 224 7.44 -5.87 25.84
C LEU A 224 8.10 -5.15 24.67
N GLU A 225 7.31 -4.70 23.71
CA GLU A 225 7.74 -3.95 22.52
C GLU A 225 6.95 -2.63 22.47
N TRP A 226 7.62 -1.53 22.18
CA TRP A 226 6.93 -0.26 21.91
C TRP A 226 7.63 0.50 20.81
N GLU A 227 6.90 1.43 20.20
CA GLU A 227 7.43 2.30 19.17
C GLU A 227 6.74 3.65 19.18
N PHE A 228 7.45 4.63 18.66
CA PHE A 228 6.96 5.97 18.37
C PHE A 228 7.52 6.45 17.03
N GLU A 229 6.68 7.11 16.24
CA GLU A 229 7.04 7.73 14.98
C GLU A 229 6.37 9.09 14.88
N ARG A 230 7.15 10.11 14.56
CA ARG A 230 6.68 11.42 14.13
C ARG A 230 7.15 11.70 12.72
N SER A 231 6.23 12.04 11.85
CA SER A 231 6.53 12.43 10.47
C SER A 231 5.80 13.71 10.09
N GLU A 232 6.44 14.48 9.22
CA GLU A 232 5.89 15.69 8.62
C GLU A 232 6.25 15.71 7.15
N ARG A 233 5.30 16.15 6.32
CA ARG A 233 5.53 16.47 4.92
C ARG A 233 4.76 17.73 4.56
N GLN A 234 5.46 18.68 3.97
CA GLN A 234 4.90 19.87 3.39
C GLN A 234 5.29 19.93 1.90
N GLN A 235 4.32 20.04 1.01
CA GLN A 235 4.60 20.05 -0.43
C GLN A 235 3.46 20.69 -1.20
N MET A 236 3.79 21.40 -2.30
CA MET A 236 2.80 21.94 -3.24
C MET A 236 2.04 20.81 -3.93
N GLY A 237 0.72 20.90 -3.96
CA GLY A 237 -0.18 19.96 -4.59
C GLY A 237 -0.04 19.90 -6.11
N VAL A 238 -0.41 18.73 -6.66
CA VAL A 238 -0.44 18.48 -8.12
C VAL A 238 -1.80 17.92 -8.47
N ASN A 239 -2.54 18.59 -9.32
CA ASN A 239 -3.81 18.07 -9.85
C ASN A 239 -3.60 17.21 -11.10
N ALA A 240 -4.57 16.35 -11.37
CA ALA A 240 -4.63 15.56 -12.60
C ALA A 240 -5.09 16.41 -13.79
N TYR A 241 -4.84 15.90 -14.97
CA TYR A 241 -5.51 16.31 -16.21
C TYR A 241 -6.88 15.64 -16.32
N SER A 242 -7.65 15.96 -17.37
CA SER A 242 -8.92 15.33 -17.69
C SER A 242 -9.09 15.17 -19.19
N LEU A 243 -10.21 14.56 -19.59
CA LEU A 243 -10.63 14.52 -20.99
C LEU A 243 -10.92 15.94 -21.50
N LEU A 244 -10.66 16.19 -22.78
CA LEU A 244 -11.05 17.42 -23.47
C LEU A 244 -12.34 17.14 -24.27
N GLY A 245 -13.46 17.58 -23.73
CA GLY A 245 -14.73 17.08 -24.21
C GLY A 245 -14.81 15.55 -24.05
N GLY A 246 -14.99 14.81 -25.13
CA GLY A 246 -15.00 13.34 -25.13
C GLY A 246 -13.68 12.67 -25.52
N GLN A 247 -12.55 13.41 -25.61
CA GLN A 247 -11.31 12.93 -26.21
C GLN A 247 -10.17 12.88 -25.20
N LEU A 248 -9.23 11.95 -25.41
CA LEU A 248 -7.95 11.98 -24.70
C LEU A 248 -7.13 13.20 -25.18
N PRO A 249 -6.64 14.05 -24.27
CA PRO A 249 -5.67 15.05 -24.66
C PRO A 249 -4.37 14.40 -25.17
N PRO A 250 -3.58 15.11 -25.99
CA PRO A 250 -2.21 14.69 -26.28
C PRO A 250 -1.45 14.43 -24.97
N VAL A 251 -0.53 13.45 -24.99
CA VAL A 251 0.28 13.16 -23.81
C VAL A 251 1.17 14.37 -23.51
N VAL A 252 1.07 14.88 -22.29
CA VAL A 252 1.72 16.12 -21.85
C VAL A 252 3.11 15.88 -21.27
N ASP A 253 3.91 16.94 -21.15
CA ASP A 253 5.14 16.90 -20.35
C ASP A 253 4.79 16.69 -18.86
N GLY A 254 5.11 15.52 -18.34
CA GLY A 254 4.88 15.16 -16.93
C GLY A 254 5.63 16.06 -15.91
N ARG A 255 6.49 16.97 -16.37
CA ARG A 255 7.21 17.94 -15.54
C ARG A 255 6.38 19.19 -15.21
N ARG A 256 5.17 19.29 -15.75
CA ARG A 256 4.33 20.46 -15.55
C ARG A 256 3.34 20.26 -14.41
N ASN A 257 3.31 21.19 -13.45
CA ASN A 257 2.18 21.33 -12.53
C ASN A 257 1.07 22.11 -13.24
N LEU A 258 -0.02 21.42 -13.60
CA LEU A 258 -1.12 21.97 -14.41
C LEU A 258 -1.79 23.18 -13.75
N THR A 259 -2.00 23.13 -12.45
CA THR A 259 -2.87 24.06 -11.72
C THR A 259 -2.13 25.02 -10.81
N TRP A 260 -0.78 24.98 -10.79
CA TRP A 260 -0.03 25.90 -9.94
C TRP A 260 -0.37 27.37 -10.25
N GLN A 261 -0.63 28.12 -9.20
CA GLN A 261 -0.90 29.56 -9.23
C GLN A 261 0.03 30.29 -8.27
N THR A 262 0.19 31.61 -8.44
CA THR A 262 0.99 32.44 -7.51
C THR A 262 0.43 32.48 -6.09
N TRP A 263 -0.86 32.22 -5.93
CA TRP A 263 -1.55 32.13 -4.65
C TRP A 263 -1.62 30.69 -4.08
N SER A 264 -1.13 29.68 -4.81
CA SER A 264 -1.09 28.30 -4.32
C SER A 264 -0.28 28.20 -3.03
N VAL A 265 -0.77 27.41 -2.10
CA VAL A 265 -0.13 27.11 -0.82
C VAL A 265 0.09 25.60 -0.67
N PRO A 266 1.14 25.17 0.04
CA PRO A 266 1.42 23.74 0.18
C PRO A 266 0.37 23.04 1.04
N GLY A 267 0.11 21.77 0.69
CA GLY A 267 -0.52 20.83 1.61
C GLY A 267 0.46 20.39 2.70
N VAL A 268 -0.06 20.11 3.89
CA VAL A 268 0.72 19.70 5.07
C VAL A 268 0.15 18.41 5.64
N PHE A 269 1.02 17.45 5.90
CA PHE A 269 0.68 16.16 6.51
C PHE A 269 1.56 15.93 7.72
N ASN A 270 0.98 15.98 8.90
CA ASN A 270 1.62 15.68 10.18
C ASN A 270 1.07 14.37 10.74
N ALA A 271 1.94 13.47 11.19
CA ALA A 271 1.54 12.21 11.77
C ALA A 271 2.37 11.88 13.03
N ASP A 272 1.68 11.58 14.12
CA ASP A 272 2.25 10.96 15.32
C ASP A 272 1.62 9.56 15.44
N THR A 273 2.46 8.52 15.47
CA THR A 273 2.01 7.13 15.57
C THR A 273 2.81 6.41 16.64
N GLY A 274 2.14 5.61 17.46
CA GLY A 274 2.82 4.80 18.48
C GLY A 274 2.08 3.50 18.74
N SER A 275 2.81 2.49 19.21
CA SER A 275 2.24 1.22 19.65
C SER A 275 2.98 0.62 20.83
N LEU A 276 2.24 -0.18 21.61
CA LEU A 276 2.74 -1.00 22.70
C LEU A 276 2.27 -2.43 22.47
N ARG A 277 3.17 -3.41 22.57
CA ARG A 277 2.84 -4.84 22.42
C ARG A 277 3.48 -5.64 23.53
N PHE A 278 2.66 -6.39 24.24
CA PHE A 278 3.11 -7.37 25.21
C PHE A 278 2.89 -8.78 24.66
N LYS A 279 3.89 -9.64 24.78
CA LYS A 279 3.86 -11.06 24.42
C LYS A 279 4.22 -11.90 25.62
N GLN A 280 3.44 -12.95 25.87
CA GLN A 280 3.64 -13.88 26.96
C GLN A 280 3.48 -15.31 26.46
N ASN A 281 4.54 -16.12 26.53
CA ASN A 281 4.43 -17.56 26.38
C ASN A 281 3.71 -18.12 27.61
N LEU A 282 2.64 -18.86 27.36
CA LEU A 282 1.86 -19.55 28.38
C LEU A 282 2.26 -21.02 28.41
N ALA A 283 1.74 -21.76 29.38
CA ALA A 283 1.93 -23.20 29.45
C ALA A 283 1.48 -23.91 28.16
N ASN A 284 2.10 -25.04 27.86
CA ASN A 284 1.76 -25.91 26.70
C ASN A 284 1.92 -25.23 25.31
N GLY A 285 2.82 -24.26 25.19
CA GLY A 285 3.13 -23.62 23.91
C GLY A 285 2.06 -22.64 23.42
N TRP A 286 1.17 -22.18 24.28
CA TRP A 286 0.24 -21.10 23.97
C TRP A 286 0.96 -19.76 24.08
N LEU A 287 0.61 -18.83 23.20
CA LEU A 287 1.09 -17.45 23.17
C LEU A 287 -0.06 -16.50 23.39
N TRP A 288 0.04 -15.63 24.38
CA TRP A 288 -0.84 -14.48 24.54
C TRP A 288 -0.15 -13.21 24.03
N THR A 289 -0.83 -12.47 23.17
CA THR A 289 -0.35 -11.20 22.64
C THR A 289 -1.41 -10.13 22.88
N THR A 290 -1.03 -9.01 23.50
CA THR A 290 -1.87 -7.81 23.59
C THR A 290 -1.14 -6.63 22.99
N SER A 291 -1.82 -5.89 22.11
CA SER A 291 -1.25 -4.74 21.41
C SER A 291 -2.20 -3.56 21.49
N TYR A 292 -1.65 -2.38 21.76
CA TYR A 292 -2.36 -1.10 21.72
C TYR A 292 -1.65 -0.16 20.75
N GLY A 293 -2.41 0.48 19.87
CA GLY A 293 -1.91 1.44 18.90
C GLY A 293 -2.66 2.75 18.93
N VAL A 294 -1.95 3.83 18.71
CA VAL A 294 -2.50 5.18 18.58
C VAL A 294 -1.88 5.87 17.37
N GLN A 295 -2.72 6.56 16.60
CA GLN A 295 -2.29 7.40 15.50
C GLN A 295 -3.06 8.72 15.56
N ARG A 296 -2.34 9.82 15.36
CA ARG A 296 -2.89 11.18 15.26
C ARG A 296 -2.36 11.79 13.99
N LEU A 297 -3.26 12.12 13.07
CA LEU A 297 -2.93 12.79 11.82
C LEU A 297 -3.52 14.20 11.87
N GLN A 298 -2.77 15.16 11.36
CA GLN A 298 -3.25 16.50 11.07
C GLN A 298 -2.90 16.84 9.63
N THR A 299 -3.88 17.26 8.87
CA THR A 299 -3.74 17.57 7.44
C THR A 299 -4.28 18.96 7.15
N ASP A 300 -3.49 19.75 6.43
CA ASP A 300 -3.99 20.90 5.70
C ASP A 300 -4.03 20.50 4.23
N ASP A 301 -5.22 20.16 3.73
CA ASP A 301 -5.43 19.74 2.34
C ASP A 301 -5.73 20.96 1.47
N ARG A 302 -4.76 21.32 0.64
CA ARG A 302 -4.77 22.57 -0.13
C ARG A 302 -4.36 22.31 -1.56
N LEU A 303 -5.16 22.81 -2.51
CA LEU A 303 -4.90 22.62 -3.93
C LEU A 303 -5.56 23.74 -4.76
N ALA A 304 -4.85 24.29 -5.73
CA ALA A 304 -5.48 24.95 -6.85
C ALA A 304 -6.12 23.86 -7.71
N TYR A 305 -7.44 23.67 -7.61
CA TYR A 305 -8.15 22.47 -8.04
C TYR A 305 -8.88 22.69 -9.36
N ALA A 306 -8.49 21.92 -10.40
CA ALA A 306 -9.17 21.93 -11.69
C ALA A 306 -10.34 20.97 -11.69
N PHE A 307 -11.54 21.43 -12.04
CA PHE A 307 -12.74 20.59 -12.04
C PHE A 307 -13.79 21.12 -12.99
N GLY A 308 -14.17 20.32 -14.00
CA GLY A 308 -15.29 20.64 -14.88
C GLY A 308 -15.01 21.75 -15.91
N CYS A 309 -16.10 22.17 -16.55
CA CYS A 309 -16.16 23.19 -17.58
C CYS A 309 -17.54 23.87 -17.56
N SER A 310 -17.70 24.93 -16.80
CA SER A 310 -18.96 25.69 -16.74
C SER A 310 -19.34 26.32 -18.08
N ALA A 311 -18.34 26.69 -18.88
CA ALA A 311 -18.55 27.29 -20.21
C ALA A 311 -19.27 26.35 -21.20
N GLU A 312 -19.14 25.02 -21.05
CA GLU A 312 -19.82 24.00 -21.86
C GLU A 312 -20.91 23.26 -21.04
N ASN A 313 -21.17 23.67 -19.79
CA ASN A 313 -22.07 23.01 -18.85
C ASN A 313 -21.75 21.51 -18.64
N VAL A 314 -20.45 21.18 -18.55
CA VAL A 314 -19.91 19.84 -18.35
C VAL A 314 -19.10 19.79 -17.05
N TYR A 315 -19.38 18.86 -16.14
CA TYR A 315 -18.77 18.83 -14.81
C TYR A 315 -18.01 17.52 -14.52
N ASP A 316 -17.94 16.60 -15.45
CA ASP A 316 -17.21 15.34 -15.32
C ASP A 316 -15.87 15.32 -16.07
N ARG A 317 -15.52 16.42 -16.78
CA ARG A 317 -14.31 16.58 -17.60
C ARG A 317 -14.05 18.06 -17.90
N PHE A 318 -12.92 18.36 -18.57
CA PHE A 318 -12.58 19.71 -19.03
C PHE A 318 -13.31 20.08 -20.31
N CYS A 319 -13.29 21.37 -20.65
CA CYS A 319 -13.83 21.89 -21.89
C CYS A 319 -13.16 21.26 -23.12
N SER A 320 -13.89 21.19 -24.23
CA SER A 320 -13.40 20.67 -25.50
C SER A 320 -12.19 21.45 -26.03
N ASN A 321 -12.10 22.76 -25.75
CA ASN A 321 -11.01 23.65 -26.13
C ASN A 321 -9.79 23.57 -25.18
N GLY A 322 -9.83 22.72 -24.12
CA GLY A 322 -8.77 22.53 -23.15
C GLY A 322 -8.77 23.51 -21.98
N THR A 323 -9.77 24.37 -21.84
CA THR A 323 -9.97 25.17 -20.63
C THR A 323 -10.67 24.35 -19.53
N PHE A 324 -10.58 24.81 -18.29
CA PHE A 324 -11.24 24.18 -17.13
C PHE A 324 -11.52 25.24 -16.07
N ASP A 325 -12.53 24.99 -15.25
CA ASP A 325 -12.77 25.80 -14.08
C ASP A 325 -11.70 25.51 -13.00
N LEU A 326 -11.23 26.58 -12.37
CA LEU A 326 -10.22 26.54 -11.32
C LEU A 326 -10.84 26.97 -9.99
N TYR A 327 -10.62 26.16 -8.96
CA TYR A 327 -11.12 26.39 -7.60
C TYR A 327 -9.97 26.53 -6.62
N ASP A 328 -10.17 27.36 -5.59
CA ASP A 328 -9.30 27.42 -4.40
C ASP A 328 -9.87 26.41 -3.39
N TRP A 329 -9.25 25.21 -3.35
CA TRP A 329 -9.59 24.16 -2.37
C TRP A 329 -8.74 24.33 -1.13
N ARG A 330 -9.40 24.45 0.03
CA ARG A 330 -8.73 24.48 1.34
C ARG A 330 -9.58 23.77 2.39
N SER A 331 -9.04 22.70 2.96
CA SER A 331 -9.59 21.99 4.12
C SER A 331 -8.50 21.91 5.18
N ASP A 332 -8.40 22.96 5.96
CA ASP A 332 -7.33 23.12 6.94
C ASP A 332 -7.66 22.41 8.27
N ASN A 333 -6.61 21.98 8.97
CA ASN A 333 -6.69 21.41 10.32
C ASN A 333 -7.62 20.18 10.41
N GLU A 334 -7.68 19.37 9.35
CA GLU A 334 -8.32 18.06 9.44
C GLU A 334 -7.56 17.17 10.42
N ARG A 335 -8.23 16.60 11.38
CA ARG A 335 -7.63 15.73 12.40
C ARG A 335 -8.23 14.35 12.32
N ARG A 336 -7.36 13.33 12.17
CA ARG A 336 -7.75 11.93 12.25
C ARG A 336 -7.11 11.32 13.49
N ARG A 337 -7.89 10.55 14.26
CA ARG A 337 -7.41 9.84 15.43
C ARG A 337 -7.82 8.38 15.33
N VAL A 338 -6.86 7.49 15.33
CA VAL A 338 -7.10 6.05 15.37
C VAL A 338 -6.54 5.51 16.68
N ASN A 339 -7.37 4.78 17.42
CA ASN A 339 -6.97 4.03 18.60
C ASN A 339 -7.41 2.58 18.38
N ALA A 340 -6.52 1.62 18.62
CA ALA A 340 -6.81 0.21 18.45
C ALA A 340 -6.22 -0.60 19.60
N LEU A 341 -7.03 -1.48 20.19
CA LEU A 341 -6.61 -2.48 21.16
C LEU A 341 -6.92 -3.84 20.58
N GLN A 342 -5.92 -4.72 20.54
CA GLN A 342 -6.05 -6.11 20.13
C GLN A 342 -5.51 -7.00 21.21
N THR A 343 -6.22 -8.09 21.52
CA THR A 343 -5.68 -9.18 22.30
C THR A 343 -5.98 -10.50 21.61
N GLU A 344 -5.03 -11.41 21.61
CA GLU A 344 -5.11 -12.70 20.95
C GLU A 344 -4.42 -13.77 21.78
N VAL A 345 -5.03 -14.94 21.85
CA VAL A 345 -4.42 -16.16 22.40
C VAL A 345 -4.35 -17.18 21.27
N ALA A 346 -3.16 -17.66 20.97
CA ALA A 346 -2.90 -18.63 19.92
C ALA A 346 -2.07 -19.81 20.46
N GLY A 347 -2.32 -21.02 19.97
CA GLY A 347 -1.59 -22.19 20.43
C GLY A 347 -2.04 -23.45 19.72
N GLN A 348 -1.45 -24.57 20.13
CA GLN A 348 -1.72 -25.88 19.54
C GLN A 348 -2.54 -26.75 20.51
N ALA A 349 -3.51 -27.47 19.94
CA ALA A 349 -4.29 -28.47 20.66
C ALA A 349 -4.45 -29.74 19.82
N ARG A 350 -4.68 -30.87 20.46
CA ARG A 350 -5.09 -32.09 19.80
C ARG A 350 -6.55 -32.42 20.15
N MET A 351 -7.38 -32.49 19.12
CA MET A 351 -8.80 -32.78 19.25
C MET A 351 -9.21 -33.82 18.20
N GLY A 352 -9.91 -34.86 18.58
CA GLY A 352 -10.33 -35.93 17.65
C GLY A 352 -9.17 -36.63 16.92
N GLY A 353 -7.97 -36.68 17.53
CA GLY A 353 -6.77 -37.24 16.91
C GLY A 353 -6.03 -36.29 15.95
N LEU A 354 -6.61 -35.16 15.61
CA LEU A 354 -6.03 -34.16 14.71
C LEU A 354 -5.28 -33.07 15.48
N ARG A 355 -4.29 -32.43 14.82
CA ARG A 355 -3.61 -31.26 15.35
C ARG A 355 -4.31 -29.98 14.86
N HIS A 356 -4.65 -29.16 15.81
CA HIS A 356 -5.27 -27.85 15.61
C HIS A 356 -4.29 -26.76 16.03
N ASP A 357 -4.06 -25.76 15.16
CA ASP A 357 -3.38 -24.51 15.51
C ASP A 357 -4.47 -23.42 15.61
N LEU A 358 -4.89 -23.16 16.83
CA LEU A 358 -6.03 -22.29 17.16
C LEU A 358 -5.57 -20.87 17.45
N ALA A 359 -6.38 -19.88 17.05
CA ALA A 359 -6.23 -18.50 17.50
C ALA A 359 -7.61 -17.87 17.75
N VAL A 360 -7.77 -17.27 18.91
CA VAL A 360 -8.94 -16.48 19.30
C VAL A 360 -8.49 -15.07 19.62
N GLY A 361 -9.13 -14.10 19.00
CA GLY A 361 -8.74 -12.71 19.15
C GLY A 361 -9.93 -11.76 19.22
N ILE A 362 -9.74 -10.65 19.93
CA ILE A 362 -10.66 -9.52 19.96
C ILE A 362 -9.89 -8.27 19.56
N VAL A 363 -10.51 -7.44 18.70
CA VAL A 363 -10.01 -6.12 18.31
C VAL A 363 -11.08 -5.10 18.64
N ARG A 364 -10.69 -4.01 19.31
CA ARG A 364 -11.52 -2.83 19.45
C ARG A 364 -10.78 -1.65 18.86
N ALA A 365 -11.38 -0.99 17.87
CA ALA A 365 -10.79 0.17 17.23
C ALA A 365 -11.77 1.33 17.19
N ARG A 366 -11.24 2.55 17.24
CA ARG A 366 -11.98 3.79 17.05
C ARG A 366 -11.22 4.69 16.08
N ASN A 367 -11.94 5.22 15.10
CA ASN A 367 -11.44 6.15 14.11
C ASN A 367 -12.32 7.40 14.12
N ASP A 368 -11.76 8.55 14.48
CA ASP A 368 -12.43 9.85 14.50
C ASP A 368 -11.83 10.76 13.42
N LEU A 369 -12.66 11.35 12.58
CA LEU A 369 -12.33 12.44 11.68
C LEU A 369 -13.00 13.71 12.19
N ILE A 370 -12.20 14.72 12.52
CA ILE A 370 -12.62 16.03 12.96
C ILE A 370 -12.14 17.05 11.93
N THR A 371 -13.06 17.79 11.35
CA THR A 371 -12.82 18.77 10.31
C THR A 371 -13.27 20.16 10.72
N GLN A 372 -12.89 21.15 9.91
CA GLN A 372 -13.37 22.53 9.97
C GLN A 372 -14.22 22.82 8.71
N PRO A 373 -14.96 23.93 8.63
CA PRO A 373 -15.48 24.42 7.37
C PRO A 373 -14.36 24.53 6.34
N PHE A 374 -14.70 24.37 5.06
CA PHE A 374 -13.72 24.34 3.97
C PHE A 374 -14.05 25.35 2.87
N ALA A 375 -13.03 25.70 2.07
CA ALA A 375 -13.18 26.47 0.84
C ALA A 375 -13.19 25.54 -0.36
N TYR A 376 -14.13 25.75 -1.26
CA TYR A 376 -14.19 25.19 -2.61
C TYR A 376 -14.76 26.24 -3.55
N ASN A 377 -14.07 27.37 -3.59
CA ASN A 377 -14.57 28.57 -4.24
C ASN A 377 -14.01 28.67 -5.65
N TRP A 378 -14.86 29.05 -6.59
CA TRP A 378 -14.40 29.36 -7.94
C TRP A 378 -13.35 30.48 -7.90
N ALA A 379 -12.18 30.22 -8.47
CA ALA A 379 -11.02 31.10 -8.47
C ALA A 379 -10.67 31.63 -9.87
N GLY A 380 -11.31 31.09 -10.92
CA GLY A 380 -11.05 31.52 -12.29
C GLY A 380 -11.04 30.38 -13.30
N VAL A 381 -10.33 30.58 -14.39
CA VAL A 381 -10.21 29.64 -15.51
C VAL A 381 -8.75 29.35 -15.81
N GLY A 382 -8.42 28.06 -15.96
CA GLY A 382 -7.12 27.57 -16.41
C GLY A 382 -7.18 26.90 -17.78
N SER A 383 -6.02 26.52 -18.32
CA SER A 383 -5.93 25.81 -19.60
C SER A 383 -4.85 24.73 -19.57
N VAL A 384 -5.13 23.56 -20.19
CA VAL A 384 -4.13 22.50 -20.39
C VAL A 384 -2.96 22.95 -21.26
N PHE A 385 -3.12 24.00 -22.05
CA PHE A 385 -2.07 24.55 -22.91
C PHE A 385 -1.25 25.65 -22.23
N GLY A 386 -1.67 26.13 -21.06
CA GLY A 386 -1.01 27.20 -20.30
C GLY A 386 -1.82 28.47 -20.25
N GLY A 387 -1.41 29.32 -19.31
CA GLY A 387 -2.16 30.53 -18.97
C GLY A 387 -3.32 30.21 -18.03
N SER A 388 -3.59 31.16 -17.14
CA SER A 388 -4.77 31.13 -16.26
C SER A 388 -5.13 32.57 -15.93
N ILE A 389 -6.41 32.82 -15.76
CA ILE A 389 -6.96 34.08 -15.20
C ILE A 389 -7.61 33.64 -13.89
N SER A 390 -6.95 33.93 -12.77
CA SER A 390 -7.42 33.45 -11.47
C SER A 390 -6.98 34.37 -10.33
N SER A 391 -7.76 34.30 -9.24
CA SER A 391 -7.46 34.96 -7.98
C SER A 391 -7.76 34.05 -6.82
N ALA A 392 -7.01 34.17 -5.72
CA ALA A 392 -7.29 33.40 -4.50
C ALA A 392 -8.73 33.67 -4.00
N SER A 393 -9.38 32.62 -3.51
CA SER A 393 -10.69 32.69 -2.86
C SER A 393 -10.74 31.75 -1.67
N PRO A 394 -9.98 32.04 -0.57
CA PRO A 394 -9.69 31.09 0.51
C PRO A 394 -10.78 30.96 1.56
N ASP A 395 -11.86 31.72 1.47
CA ASP A 395 -12.87 31.80 2.54
C ASP A 395 -13.59 30.45 2.73
N ALA A 396 -13.49 29.90 3.94
CA ALA A 396 -14.08 28.61 4.33
C ALA A 396 -15.59 28.76 4.60
N VAL A 397 -16.40 28.77 3.55
CA VAL A 397 -17.86 29.00 3.61
C VAL A 397 -18.70 27.73 3.64
N TYR A 398 -18.12 26.57 3.35
CA TYR A 398 -18.86 25.31 3.28
C TYR A 398 -18.71 24.50 4.54
N ALA A 399 -19.81 23.98 5.05
CA ALA A 399 -19.79 23.03 6.16
C ALA A 399 -19.16 21.70 5.74
N ASN A 400 -18.28 21.16 6.57
CA ASN A 400 -17.68 19.84 6.42
C ASN A 400 -18.41 18.82 7.30
N THR A 401 -17.97 17.56 7.29
CA THR A 401 -18.61 16.48 8.06
C THR A 401 -17.61 15.83 9.02
N ASN A 402 -17.88 15.96 10.32
CA ASN A 402 -17.21 15.19 11.37
C ASN A 402 -17.73 13.77 11.40
N ARG A 403 -16.84 12.79 11.58
CA ARG A 403 -17.18 11.36 11.60
C ARG A 403 -16.50 10.65 12.75
N SER A 404 -17.21 9.68 13.33
CA SER A 404 -16.65 8.76 14.32
C SER A 404 -17.10 7.35 13.99
N GLU A 405 -16.17 6.41 14.00
CA GLU A 405 -16.46 4.99 13.83
C GLU A 405 -15.79 4.20 14.95
N SER A 406 -16.52 3.31 15.60
CA SER A 406 -15.97 2.33 16.52
C SER A 406 -16.35 0.93 16.09
N THR A 407 -15.36 0.02 16.12
CA THR A 407 -15.53 -1.38 15.80
C THR A 407 -15.13 -2.25 16.97
N THR A 408 -15.88 -3.34 17.16
CA THR A 408 -15.51 -4.45 18.06
C THR A 408 -15.61 -5.73 17.25
N GLU A 409 -14.51 -6.46 17.14
CA GLU A 409 -14.38 -7.63 16.29
C GLU A 409 -13.91 -8.82 17.11
N LEU A 410 -14.62 -9.94 17.01
CA LEU A 410 -14.24 -11.23 17.57
C LEU A 410 -13.84 -12.15 16.44
N SER A 411 -12.69 -12.79 16.52
CA SER A 411 -12.19 -13.72 15.51
C SER A 411 -11.82 -15.07 16.11
N LEU A 412 -12.15 -16.13 15.37
CA LEU A 412 -11.73 -17.50 15.62
C LEU A 412 -11.07 -18.03 14.35
N ARG A 413 -9.90 -18.64 14.48
CA ARG A 413 -9.16 -19.23 13.37
C ARG A 413 -8.61 -20.58 13.81
N ASP A 414 -8.64 -21.55 12.90
CA ASP A 414 -8.13 -22.87 13.11
C ASP A 414 -7.42 -23.39 11.85
N ARG A 415 -6.22 -23.89 12.02
CA ARG A 415 -5.48 -24.65 11.02
C ARG A 415 -5.41 -26.09 11.45
N ILE A 416 -6.18 -26.95 10.79
CA ILE A 416 -6.36 -28.36 11.14
C ILE A 416 -5.48 -29.21 10.23
N THR A 417 -4.47 -29.85 10.78
CA THR A 417 -3.64 -30.82 10.07
C THR A 417 -4.41 -32.16 10.01
N LEU A 418 -4.98 -32.46 8.82
CA LEU A 418 -5.77 -33.67 8.59
C LEU A 418 -4.86 -34.89 8.46
N ASP A 419 -3.75 -34.74 7.74
CA ASP A 419 -2.68 -35.74 7.57
C ASP A 419 -1.37 -35.03 7.15
N GLU A 420 -0.35 -35.80 6.76
CA GLU A 420 0.98 -35.25 6.36
C GLU A 420 0.94 -34.34 5.14
N ARG A 421 -0.10 -34.43 4.33
CA ARG A 421 -0.23 -33.65 3.07
C ARG A 421 -1.39 -32.67 3.07
N ASN A 422 -2.43 -32.91 3.86
CA ASN A 422 -3.67 -32.17 3.81
C ASN A 422 -3.86 -31.30 5.05
N THR A 423 -4.13 -30.02 4.84
CA THR A 423 -4.42 -29.06 5.90
C THR A 423 -5.70 -28.30 5.56
N LEU A 424 -6.67 -28.33 6.48
CA LEU A 424 -7.89 -27.51 6.40
C LEU A 424 -7.68 -26.23 7.21
N TRP A 425 -8.11 -25.12 6.65
CA TRP A 425 -8.02 -23.79 7.26
C TRP A 425 -9.42 -23.23 7.40
N ALA A 426 -9.79 -22.78 8.56
CA ALA A 426 -11.08 -22.18 8.82
C ALA A 426 -10.96 -20.90 9.63
N GLY A 427 -11.80 -19.94 9.34
CA GLY A 427 -11.85 -18.71 10.08
C GLY A 427 -13.24 -18.09 10.08
N LEU A 428 -13.57 -17.45 11.18
CA LEU A 428 -14.80 -16.70 11.37
C LEU A 428 -14.49 -15.39 12.09
N ARG A 429 -15.03 -14.27 11.58
CA ARG A 429 -14.99 -13.00 12.26
C ARG A 429 -16.38 -12.42 12.40
N HIS A 430 -16.73 -12.00 13.60
CA HIS A 430 -17.93 -11.23 13.88
C HIS A 430 -17.54 -9.82 14.25
N SER A 431 -18.12 -8.82 13.56
CA SER A 431 -17.81 -7.40 13.72
C SER A 431 -19.07 -6.61 14.02
N ARG A 432 -19.04 -5.85 15.11
CA ARG A 432 -20.03 -4.81 15.44
C ARG A 432 -19.41 -3.46 15.16
N ILE A 433 -20.09 -2.66 14.33
CA ILE A 433 -19.60 -1.39 13.80
C ILE A 433 -20.63 -0.31 14.12
N GLU A 434 -20.20 0.74 14.78
CA GLU A 434 -21.01 1.93 15.10
C GLU A 434 -20.40 3.13 14.39
N ARG A 435 -21.22 3.86 13.64
CA ARG A 435 -20.82 5.07 12.91
C ARG A 435 -21.68 6.25 13.35
N ALA A 436 -21.05 7.40 13.53
CA ALA A 436 -21.73 8.67 13.74
C ALA A 436 -21.13 9.75 12.84
N SER A 437 -21.97 10.66 12.37
CA SER A 437 -21.53 11.84 11.62
C SER A 437 -22.40 13.04 11.95
N VAL A 438 -21.84 14.24 11.82
CA VAL A 438 -22.52 15.52 12.00
C VAL A 438 -21.79 16.61 11.24
N GLY A 439 -22.52 17.53 10.63
CA GLY A 439 -21.93 18.72 10.00
C GLY A 439 -21.13 19.57 10.99
N THR A 440 -20.13 20.31 10.52
CA THR A 440 -19.37 21.26 11.35
C THR A 440 -20.23 22.40 11.87
N ASP A 441 -21.38 22.66 11.25
CA ASP A 441 -22.44 23.57 11.65
C ASP A 441 -23.51 22.93 12.56
N GLY A 442 -23.32 21.66 12.94
CA GLY A 442 -24.28 20.88 13.72
C GLY A 442 -25.42 20.25 12.91
N SER A 443 -25.46 20.45 11.61
CA SER A 443 -26.48 19.89 10.72
C SER A 443 -26.38 18.39 10.54
N SER A 444 -27.48 17.75 10.17
CA SER A 444 -27.57 16.37 9.71
C SER A 444 -26.91 15.34 10.64
N PRO A 445 -27.17 15.33 11.97
CA PRO A 445 -26.62 14.32 12.85
C PRO A 445 -27.15 12.92 12.49
N LEU A 446 -26.24 11.96 12.36
CA LEU A 446 -26.55 10.58 12.02
C LEU A 446 -25.82 9.62 12.96
N ARG A 447 -26.49 8.55 13.37
CA ARG A 447 -25.89 7.43 14.08
C ARG A 447 -26.45 6.12 13.55
N VAL A 448 -25.57 5.19 13.17
CA VAL A 448 -25.93 3.88 12.62
C VAL A 448 -25.09 2.79 13.26
N GLN A 449 -25.68 1.59 13.36
CA GLN A 449 -25.03 0.42 13.88
C GLN A 449 -25.26 -0.76 12.93
N ASN A 450 -24.21 -1.53 12.65
CA ASN A 450 -24.25 -2.75 11.84
C ASN A 450 -23.52 -3.88 12.56
N SER A 451 -23.97 -5.12 12.32
CA SER A 451 -23.24 -6.33 12.71
C SER A 451 -23.11 -7.25 11.53
N VAL A 452 -21.90 -7.73 11.30
CA VAL A 452 -21.57 -8.60 10.17
C VAL A 452 -20.69 -9.75 10.59
N THR A 453 -20.88 -10.90 9.95
CA THR A 453 -20.04 -12.09 10.13
C THR A 453 -19.45 -12.49 8.80
N THR A 454 -18.13 -12.69 8.77
CA THR A 454 -17.36 -13.05 7.57
C THR A 454 -16.68 -14.39 7.78
N PRO A 455 -17.10 -15.45 7.04
CA PRO A 455 -16.43 -16.74 7.03
C PRO A 455 -15.28 -16.74 6.02
N TRP A 456 -14.30 -17.60 6.29
CA TRP A 456 -13.23 -17.95 5.37
C TRP A 456 -12.84 -19.42 5.56
N VAL A 457 -12.60 -20.13 4.46
CA VAL A 457 -12.19 -21.54 4.50
C VAL A 457 -11.22 -21.82 3.36
N ALA A 458 -10.24 -22.69 3.59
CA ALA A 458 -9.35 -23.18 2.54
C ALA A 458 -8.90 -24.61 2.83
N LEU A 459 -8.56 -25.32 1.75
CA LEU A 459 -7.88 -26.61 1.80
C LEU A 459 -6.55 -26.48 1.07
N SER A 460 -5.48 -26.92 1.69
CA SER A 460 -4.17 -27.04 1.06
C SER A 460 -3.70 -28.49 1.03
N HIS A 461 -3.06 -28.88 -0.10
CA HIS A 461 -2.51 -30.20 -0.32
C HIS A 461 -1.05 -30.08 -0.76
N ALA A 462 -0.14 -30.71 0.01
CA ALA A 462 1.28 -30.79 -0.33
C ALA A 462 1.50 -31.92 -1.36
N LEU A 463 1.78 -31.55 -2.60
CA LEU A 463 2.18 -32.49 -3.66
C LEU A 463 3.52 -33.16 -3.33
N ASN A 464 4.42 -32.35 -2.77
CA ASN A 464 5.74 -32.74 -2.25
C ASN A 464 6.19 -31.66 -1.22
N PRO A 465 7.33 -31.83 -0.52
CA PRO A 465 7.81 -30.86 0.45
C PRO A 465 8.00 -29.42 -0.05
N ALA A 466 8.17 -29.24 -1.36
CA ALA A 466 8.41 -27.95 -1.99
C ALA A 466 7.16 -27.32 -2.62
N THR A 467 6.14 -28.14 -2.97
CA THR A 467 5.00 -27.71 -3.80
C THR A 467 3.68 -27.96 -3.10
N THR A 468 2.90 -26.90 -2.94
CA THR A 468 1.56 -26.93 -2.34
C THR A 468 0.52 -26.40 -3.33
N VAL A 469 -0.59 -27.10 -3.49
CA VAL A 469 -1.79 -26.60 -4.17
C VAL A 469 -2.85 -26.25 -3.13
N TYR A 470 -3.71 -25.28 -3.42
CA TYR A 470 -4.77 -24.88 -2.52
C TYR A 470 -6.01 -24.37 -3.25
N GLY A 471 -7.14 -24.43 -2.55
CA GLY A 471 -8.36 -23.74 -2.90
C GLY A 471 -8.90 -23.00 -1.68
N SER A 472 -9.40 -21.80 -1.85
CA SER A 472 -9.95 -20.99 -0.76
C SER A 472 -11.24 -20.27 -1.17
N TYR A 473 -12.09 -20.04 -0.18
CA TYR A 473 -13.28 -19.20 -0.26
C TYR A 473 -13.26 -18.19 0.89
N GLY A 474 -13.53 -16.93 0.59
CA GLY A 474 -13.60 -15.86 1.59
C GLY A 474 -14.63 -14.79 1.25
N GLN A 475 -14.99 -14.03 2.28
CA GLN A 475 -15.86 -12.87 2.16
C GLN A 475 -15.15 -11.63 2.68
N GLY A 476 -15.47 -10.47 2.10
CA GLY A 476 -15.15 -9.14 2.62
C GLY A 476 -16.44 -8.35 2.79
N VAL A 477 -16.39 -7.29 3.59
CA VAL A 477 -17.54 -6.44 3.85
C VAL A 477 -17.12 -4.99 3.80
N GLU A 478 -17.88 -4.20 3.04
CA GLU A 478 -17.83 -2.75 3.06
C GLU A 478 -19.18 -2.21 3.56
N LEU A 479 -19.13 -1.07 4.21
CA LEU A 479 -20.34 -0.35 4.63
C LEU A 479 -20.46 0.91 3.80
N ASP A 480 -21.59 1.11 3.16
CA ASP A 480 -21.93 2.29 2.39
C ASP A 480 -23.15 2.99 3.01
N ALA A 481 -23.32 4.27 2.71
CA ALA A 481 -24.44 5.08 3.12
C ALA A 481 -24.80 6.08 2.00
N ALA A 482 -26.05 6.44 1.90
CA ALA A 482 -26.45 7.54 1.04
C ALA A 482 -25.74 8.83 1.47
N PRO A 483 -25.32 9.68 0.52
CA PRO A 483 -24.77 10.99 0.86
C PRO A 483 -25.75 11.78 1.74
N ASN A 484 -25.21 12.42 2.78
CA ASN A 484 -26.04 13.21 3.69
C ASN A 484 -26.27 14.63 3.13
N LEU A 485 -26.98 14.70 2.01
CA LEU A 485 -27.25 15.91 1.25
C LEU A 485 -28.76 16.05 1.00
N PRO A 486 -29.31 17.28 0.94
CA PRO A 486 -30.72 17.51 0.67
C PRO A 486 -31.23 16.95 -0.66
N THR A 487 -30.32 16.72 -1.60
CA THR A 487 -30.61 16.11 -2.93
C THR A 487 -30.84 14.59 -2.87
N TYR A 488 -30.79 13.97 -1.67
CA TYR A 488 -31.05 12.55 -1.52
C TYR A 488 -32.30 12.31 -0.66
N SER A 489 -33.26 11.52 -1.20
CA SER A 489 -34.48 11.10 -0.49
C SER A 489 -34.18 10.23 0.74
N ASN A 490 -33.06 9.50 0.71
CA ASN A 490 -32.56 8.68 1.80
C ASN A 490 -31.24 9.23 2.40
N ALA A 491 -31.11 10.55 2.44
CA ALA A 491 -29.91 11.25 2.95
C ALA A 491 -29.37 10.63 4.24
N GLY A 492 -28.08 10.30 4.25
CA GLY A 492 -27.37 9.73 5.39
C GLY A 492 -27.76 8.32 5.79
N ARG A 493 -28.80 7.71 5.20
CA ARG A 493 -29.23 6.34 5.57
C ARG A 493 -28.19 5.32 5.16
N PRO A 494 -27.84 4.36 6.04
CA PRO A 494 -26.96 3.26 5.68
C PRO A 494 -27.62 2.34 4.66
N LEU A 495 -26.82 1.86 3.71
CA LEU A 495 -27.22 0.77 2.83
C LEU A 495 -26.97 -0.59 3.52
N ALA A 496 -27.56 -1.64 2.98
CA ALA A 496 -27.17 -3.00 3.36
C ALA A 496 -25.67 -3.20 3.13
N ALA A 497 -25.03 -3.99 3.99
CA ALA A 497 -23.59 -4.24 3.89
C ALA A 497 -23.23 -4.86 2.52
N LEU A 498 -22.30 -4.24 1.82
CA LEU A 498 -21.76 -4.71 0.55
C LEU A 498 -20.86 -5.92 0.82
N ARG A 499 -21.36 -7.13 0.60
CA ARG A 499 -20.63 -8.38 0.81
C ARG A 499 -19.93 -8.81 -0.45
N SER A 500 -18.64 -8.64 -0.51
CA SER A 500 -17.80 -9.22 -1.55
C SER A 500 -17.54 -10.71 -1.27
N LYS A 501 -17.36 -11.50 -2.34
CA LYS A 501 -17.07 -12.93 -2.28
C LYS A 501 -15.89 -13.24 -3.17
N GLN A 502 -15.04 -14.15 -2.73
CA GLN A 502 -13.88 -14.60 -3.49
C GLN A 502 -13.78 -16.11 -3.47
N VAL A 503 -13.44 -16.67 -4.64
CA VAL A 503 -12.89 -18.02 -4.79
C VAL A 503 -11.48 -17.88 -5.35
N GLU A 504 -10.52 -18.62 -4.81
CA GLU A 504 -9.14 -18.63 -5.28
C GLU A 504 -8.61 -20.07 -5.32
N PHE A 505 -7.91 -20.41 -6.40
CA PHE A 505 -7.14 -21.64 -6.54
C PHE A 505 -5.70 -21.29 -6.86
N GLY A 506 -4.75 -21.96 -6.22
CA GLY A 506 -3.35 -21.65 -6.46
C GLY A 506 -2.41 -22.81 -6.27
N VAL A 507 -1.21 -22.65 -6.80
CA VAL A 507 -0.06 -23.53 -6.61
C VAL A 507 1.15 -22.68 -6.23
N LYS A 508 1.94 -23.18 -5.30
CA LYS A 508 3.16 -22.53 -4.80
C LYS A 508 4.32 -23.52 -4.76
N GLN A 509 5.48 -23.05 -5.23
CA GLN A 509 6.76 -23.73 -5.10
C GLN A 509 7.66 -22.90 -4.18
N GLY A 510 7.93 -23.38 -2.96
CA GLY A 510 8.58 -22.61 -1.90
C GLY A 510 10.06 -22.90 -1.67
N LEU A 511 10.63 -23.95 -2.30
CA LEU A 511 12.01 -24.39 -2.09
C LEU A 511 12.80 -24.42 -3.39
N GLY A 512 14.13 -24.31 -3.25
CA GLY A 512 15.07 -24.35 -4.37
C GLY A 512 15.40 -22.97 -4.94
N PRO A 513 16.20 -22.91 -6.01
CA PRO A 513 16.63 -21.67 -6.63
C PRO A 513 15.50 -20.90 -7.35
N LEU A 514 14.47 -21.61 -7.79
CA LEU A 514 13.26 -21.05 -8.39
C LEU A 514 12.10 -21.20 -7.42
N ARG A 515 11.64 -20.09 -6.87
CA ARG A 515 10.42 -19.99 -6.04
C ARG A 515 9.35 -19.27 -6.84
N TRP A 516 8.15 -19.84 -6.92
CA TRP A 516 7.08 -19.26 -7.72
C TRP A 516 5.70 -19.60 -7.18
N GLN A 517 4.74 -18.79 -7.58
CA GLN A 517 3.33 -19.03 -7.32
C GLN A 517 2.49 -18.70 -8.56
N ALA A 518 1.40 -19.42 -8.71
CA ALA A 518 0.35 -19.14 -9.66
C ALA A 518 -0.99 -19.19 -8.93
N ALA A 519 -1.87 -18.24 -9.19
CA ALA A 519 -3.21 -18.19 -8.59
C ALA A 519 -4.23 -17.72 -9.62
N TRP A 520 -5.35 -18.44 -9.69
CA TRP A 520 -6.55 -17.99 -10.33
C TRP A 520 -7.52 -17.50 -9.26
N PHE A 521 -8.16 -16.35 -9.51
CA PHE A 521 -9.13 -15.76 -8.60
C PHE A 521 -10.40 -15.31 -9.33
N ASP A 522 -11.51 -15.29 -8.59
CA ASP A 522 -12.79 -14.73 -9.00
C ASP A 522 -13.40 -13.99 -7.81
N ILE A 523 -13.53 -12.67 -7.94
CA ILE A 523 -14.01 -11.78 -6.89
C ILE A 523 -15.23 -11.02 -7.40
N THR A 524 -16.32 -11.05 -6.64
CA THR A 524 -17.52 -10.24 -6.89
C THR A 524 -17.68 -9.20 -5.78
N ARG A 525 -17.98 -7.96 -6.16
CA ARG A 525 -18.26 -6.84 -5.26
C ARG A 525 -19.56 -6.15 -5.65
N PRO A 526 -20.59 -6.11 -4.77
CA PRO A 526 -21.77 -5.30 -5.01
C PRO A 526 -21.41 -3.83 -5.21
N GLN A 527 -22.20 -3.12 -6.00
CA GLN A 527 -22.05 -1.68 -6.25
C GLN A 527 -23.27 -0.94 -5.71
N SER A 528 -23.11 0.35 -5.45
CA SER A 528 -24.22 1.27 -5.21
C SER A 528 -24.30 2.28 -6.35
N ALA A 529 -25.50 2.75 -6.65
CA ALA A 529 -25.75 3.78 -7.64
C ALA A 529 -26.89 4.70 -7.18
N ASP A 530 -26.98 5.85 -7.82
CA ASP A 530 -28.01 6.86 -7.56
C ASP A 530 -29.12 6.80 -8.61
N ALA A 531 -30.32 6.48 -8.18
CA ALA A 531 -31.53 6.62 -8.98
C ALA A 531 -32.10 8.02 -8.75
N CYS A 532 -31.98 8.90 -9.74
CA CYS A 532 -32.45 10.28 -9.64
C CYS A 532 -33.74 10.46 -10.47
N ASP A 533 -34.72 11.21 -9.93
CA ASP A 533 -35.93 11.61 -10.65
C ASP A 533 -35.69 12.88 -11.49
N LEU A 534 -36.70 13.32 -12.21
CA LEU A 534 -36.65 14.50 -13.07
C LEU A 534 -36.44 15.82 -12.31
N SER A 535 -36.70 15.86 -11.01
CA SER A 535 -36.44 17.01 -10.14
C SER A 535 -34.98 17.06 -9.63
N GLY A 536 -34.18 16.02 -9.89
CA GLY A 536 -32.85 15.86 -9.41
C GLY A 536 -32.74 15.29 -7.98
N LEU A 537 -33.86 14.85 -7.39
CA LEU A 537 -33.84 14.14 -6.10
C LEU A 537 -33.44 12.68 -6.34
N CYS A 538 -32.32 12.30 -5.72
CA CYS A 538 -31.70 10.98 -5.90
C CYS A 538 -32.04 10.03 -4.74
N THR A 539 -32.04 8.74 -5.00
CA THR A 539 -32.05 7.69 -3.98
C THR A 539 -30.84 6.79 -4.18
N ARG A 540 -29.91 6.75 -3.23
CA ARG A 540 -28.78 5.83 -3.24
C ARG A 540 -29.26 4.43 -2.89
N GLN A 541 -28.94 3.44 -3.73
CA GLN A 541 -29.28 2.04 -3.50
C GLN A 541 -28.19 1.10 -4.03
N ILE A 542 -28.22 -0.17 -3.59
CA ILE A 542 -27.37 -1.20 -4.17
C ILE A 542 -27.88 -1.51 -5.56
N ASP A 543 -26.98 -1.42 -6.57
CA ASP A 543 -27.31 -1.65 -7.97
C ASP A 543 -26.17 -2.38 -8.69
N GLY A 544 -26.42 -3.64 -9.01
CA GLY A 544 -25.47 -4.49 -9.71
C GLY A 544 -24.22 -4.83 -8.89
N GLN A 545 -23.22 -5.30 -9.61
CA GLN A 545 -21.93 -5.71 -9.05
C GLN A 545 -20.80 -5.55 -10.05
N THR A 546 -19.56 -5.50 -9.57
CA THR A 546 -18.36 -5.68 -10.38
C THR A 546 -17.78 -7.06 -10.09
N ARG A 547 -17.44 -7.81 -11.14
CA ARG A 547 -16.75 -9.10 -11.07
C ARG A 547 -15.39 -8.98 -11.70
N ASN A 548 -14.35 -9.22 -10.91
CA ASN A 548 -12.97 -9.31 -11.39
C ASN A 548 -12.47 -10.73 -11.23
N ARG A 549 -12.08 -11.34 -12.36
CA ARG A 549 -11.48 -12.68 -12.41
C ARG A 549 -10.17 -12.62 -13.14
N GLY A 550 -9.20 -13.42 -12.70
CA GLY A 550 -7.89 -13.32 -13.33
C GLY A 550 -6.95 -14.46 -12.97
N LEU A 551 -5.80 -14.42 -13.64
CA LEU A 551 -4.67 -15.29 -13.39
C LEU A 551 -3.48 -14.41 -12.99
N GLU A 552 -2.81 -14.79 -11.91
CA GLU A 552 -1.57 -14.18 -11.44
C GLU A 552 -0.45 -15.21 -11.46
N LEU A 553 0.72 -14.81 -11.93
CA LEU A 553 1.95 -15.59 -11.89
C LEU A 553 3.04 -14.71 -11.29
N SER A 554 3.79 -15.23 -10.33
CA SER A 554 5.00 -14.56 -9.85
C SER A 554 6.07 -15.57 -9.50
N GLY A 555 7.33 -15.21 -9.74
CA GLY A 555 8.45 -16.08 -9.43
C GLY A 555 9.75 -15.32 -9.29
N THR A 556 10.65 -15.90 -8.48
CA THR A 556 12.01 -15.42 -8.27
C THR A 556 12.97 -16.58 -8.46
N TYR A 557 13.93 -16.40 -9.34
CA TYR A 557 15.06 -17.30 -9.55
C TYR A 557 16.32 -16.65 -9.01
N SER A 558 17.02 -17.35 -8.13
CA SER A 558 18.27 -16.88 -7.53
C SER A 558 19.30 -18.01 -7.54
N GLN A 559 20.26 -17.91 -8.45
CA GLN A 559 21.37 -18.85 -8.54
C GLN A 559 22.60 -18.22 -9.20
N GLY A 560 23.76 -18.40 -8.58
CA GLY A 560 25.03 -17.86 -9.07
C GLY A 560 25.00 -16.33 -9.11
N PRO A 561 25.38 -15.67 -10.21
CA PRO A 561 25.38 -14.21 -10.30
C PRO A 561 23.99 -13.60 -10.58
N TRP A 562 22.98 -14.41 -10.90
CA TRP A 562 21.67 -13.97 -11.34
C TRP A 562 20.65 -13.95 -10.23
N LEU A 563 19.89 -12.86 -10.16
CA LEU A 563 18.59 -12.79 -9.54
C LEU A 563 17.59 -12.32 -10.60
N LEU A 564 16.57 -13.13 -10.87
CA LEU A 564 15.49 -12.81 -11.78
C LEU A 564 14.17 -12.82 -11.02
N HIS A 565 13.39 -11.78 -11.14
CA HIS A 565 12.02 -11.75 -10.64
C HIS A 565 11.07 -11.39 -11.78
N ALA A 566 9.93 -12.07 -11.84
CA ALA A 566 8.85 -11.72 -12.74
C ALA A 566 7.50 -11.87 -12.04
N SER A 567 6.61 -10.94 -12.30
CA SER A 567 5.22 -10.97 -11.86
C SER A 567 4.33 -10.56 -13.03
N SER A 568 3.28 -11.32 -13.29
CA SER A 568 2.28 -11.00 -14.31
C SER A 568 0.88 -11.25 -13.82
N ALA A 569 -0.07 -10.43 -14.26
CA ALA A 569 -1.48 -10.55 -13.96
C ALA A 569 -2.32 -10.26 -15.20
N TRP A 570 -3.34 -11.08 -15.43
CA TRP A 570 -4.37 -10.88 -16.44
C TRP A 570 -5.70 -10.76 -15.72
N ILE A 571 -6.41 -9.63 -15.93
CA ILE A 571 -7.63 -9.30 -15.18
C ILE A 571 -8.78 -9.06 -16.16
N GLY A 572 -9.78 -9.93 -16.12
CA GLY A 572 -11.09 -9.70 -16.70
C GLY A 572 -11.95 -8.98 -15.67
N SER A 573 -12.31 -7.74 -15.93
CA SER A 573 -13.21 -6.95 -15.08
C SER A 573 -14.52 -6.72 -15.83
N GLU A 574 -15.66 -6.88 -15.17
CA GLU A 574 -16.97 -6.78 -15.81
C GLU A 574 -18.00 -6.21 -14.83
N ARG A 575 -18.81 -5.26 -15.30
CA ARG A 575 -20.00 -4.75 -14.61
C ARG A 575 -21.19 -5.64 -14.93
N GLN A 576 -21.98 -6.02 -13.94
CA GLN A 576 -23.06 -7.00 -14.08
C GLN A 576 -24.29 -6.57 -13.29
N ASN A 577 -25.48 -6.87 -13.82
CA ASN A 577 -26.76 -6.73 -13.14
C ASN A 577 -27.09 -5.30 -12.68
N ALA A 578 -26.56 -4.28 -13.34
CA ALA A 578 -26.97 -2.89 -13.14
C ALA A 578 -28.37 -2.68 -13.73
N VAL A 579 -29.25 -2.06 -12.96
CA VAL A 579 -30.65 -1.78 -13.32
C VAL A 579 -30.85 -0.30 -13.58
N ILE A 580 -30.23 0.57 -12.79
CA ILE A 580 -30.32 2.03 -12.94
C ILE A 580 -29.71 2.50 -14.26
N ASP A 581 -28.56 1.96 -14.60
CA ASP A 581 -27.91 2.16 -15.90
C ASP A 581 -27.53 0.81 -16.53
N PRO A 582 -28.42 0.18 -17.29
CA PRO A 582 -28.16 -1.11 -17.94
C PRO A 582 -27.05 -1.08 -18.99
N SER A 583 -26.69 0.11 -19.52
CA SER A 583 -25.65 0.25 -20.56
C SER A 583 -24.24 -0.14 -20.06
N VAL A 584 -24.02 -0.09 -18.75
CA VAL A 584 -22.73 -0.48 -18.14
C VAL A 584 -22.58 -2.01 -18.03
N ASN A 585 -23.63 -2.80 -18.21
CA ASN A 585 -23.53 -4.25 -18.11
C ASN A 585 -22.67 -4.83 -19.24
N GLY A 586 -21.77 -5.72 -18.89
CA GLY A 586 -20.76 -6.28 -19.79
C GLY A 586 -19.53 -5.39 -20.00
N GLN A 587 -19.60 -4.12 -19.59
CA GLN A 587 -18.46 -3.21 -19.71
C GLN A 587 -17.39 -3.49 -18.65
N ARG A 588 -16.14 -3.17 -18.99
CA ARG A 588 -15.01 -3.29 -18.05
C ARG A 588 -15.11 -2.25 -16.94
N GLY A 589 -14.59 -2.61 -15.76
CA GLY A 589 -14.34 -1.63 -14.70
C GLY A 589 -13.35 -0.56 -15.14
N LEU A 590 -13.62 0.69 -14.74
CA LEU A 590 -12.75 1.83 -15.04
C LEU A 590 -11.36 1.67 -14.42
N ASN A 591 -10.36 2.18 -15.12
CA ASN A 591 -8.96 2.23 -14.65
C ASN A 591 -8.34 0.85 -14.32
N VAL A 592 -8.92 -0.26 -14.77
CA VAL A 592 -8.39 -1.61 -14.55
C VAL A 592 -7.60 -2.07 -15.77
N PRO A 593 -6.26 -2.23 -15.69
CA PRO A 593 -5.47 -2.76 -16.81
C PRO A 593 -5.87 -4.22 -17.07
N ASN A 594 -5.96 -4.60 -18.36
CA ASN A 594 -6.32 -5.98 -18.71
C ASN A 594 -5.15 -6.98 -18.50
N ALA A 595 -3.93 -6.50 -18.57
CA ALA A 595 -2.73 -7.27 -18.33
C ALA A 595 -1.62 -6.39 -17.75
N VAL A 596 -0.87 -6.92 -16.82
CA VAL A 596 0.30 -6.26 -16.21
C VAL A 596 1.47 -7.21 -16.20
N LEU A 597 2.67 -6.70 -16.52
CA LEU A 597 3.94 -7.41 -16.39
C LEU A 597 4.93 -6.54 -15.62
N ARG A 598 5.57 -7.12 -14.64
CA ARG A 598 6.70 -6.57 -13.88
C ARG A 598 7.85 -7.57 -13.95
N ALA A 599 9.02 -7.14 -14.35
CA ALA A 599 10.20 -8.00 -14.38
C ALA A 599 11.41 -7.24 -13.88
N LEU A 600 12.27 -7.92 -13.15
CA LEU A 600 13.56 -7.43 -12.64
C LEU A 600 14.61 -8.48 -12.93
N ALA A 601 15.67 -8.10 -13.63
CA ALA A 601 16.87 -8.91 -13.81
C ALA A 601 18.04 -8.21 -13.15
N GLN A 602 18.72 -8.90 -12.23
CA GLN A 602 19.91 -8.41 -11.56
C GLN A 602 21.08 -9.35 -11.81
N TYR A 603 22.25 -8.76 -12.08
CA TYR A 603 23.49 -9.50 -12.33
C TYR A 603 24.61 -8.98 -11.43
N ARG A 604 25.34 -9.91 -10.77
CA ARG A 604 26.55 -9.63 -10.00
C ARG A 604 27.76 -9.91 -10.88
N TRP A 605 28.55 -8.87 -11.10
CA TRP A 605 29.76 -8.95 -11.91
C TRP A 605 30.87 -9.66 -11.18
N ARG A 606 31.40 -10.73 -11.73
CA ARG A 606 32.53 -11.46 -11.13
C ARG A 606 33.84 -10.72 -11.33
N GLU A 607 33.96 -10.02 -12.45
CA GLU A 607 35.13 -9.23 -12.85
C GLU A 607 35.28 -7.94 -12.05
N LEU A 608 34.21 -7.46 -11.47
CA LEU A 608 34.18 -6.27 -10.61
C LEU A 608 33.44 -6.62 -9.30
N PRO A 609 34.17 -7.24 -8.34
CA PRO A 609 33.57 -7.62 -7.07
C PRO A 609 32.89 -6.41 -6.38
N GLY A 610 31.66 -6.63 -5.94
CA GLY A 610 30.83 -5.57 -5.35
C GLY A 610 29.89 -4.88 -6.33
N LEU A 611 30.09 -5.01 -7.65
CA LEU A 611 29.16 -4.44 -8.64
C LEU A 611 27.96 -5.35 -8.89
N ARG A 612 26.78 -4.79 -8.77
CA ARG A 612 25.47 -5.38 -9.18
C ARG A 612 24.79 -4.42 -10.13
N THR A 613 24.29 -4.90 -11.26
CA THR A 613 23.44 -4.11 -12.15
C THR A 613 22.06 -4.72 -12.22
N SER A 614 21.03 -3.90 -12.37
CA SER A 614 19.65 -4.36 -12.49
C SER A 614 18.91 -3.62 -13.60
N LEU A 615 18.10 -4.37 -14.34
CA LEU A 615 17.16 -3.87 -15.33
C LEU A 615 15.75 -4.24 -14.89
N ARG A 616 14.86 -3.26 -14.81
CA ARG A 616 13.44 -3.45 -14.50
C ARG A 616 12.60 -3.09 -15.72
N VAL A 617 11.63 -3.94 -16.02
CA VAL A 617 10.62 -3.74 -17.07
C VAL A 617 9.26 -3.63 -16.41
N SER A 618 8.51 -2.59 -16.74
CA SER A 618 7.14 -2.42 -16.32
C SER A 618 6.24 -2.21 -17.54
N ARG A 619 5.23 -3.08 -17.71
CA ARG A 619 4.24 -2.97 -18.77
C ARG A 619 2.83 -3.07 -18.20
N GLU A 620 1.96 -2.18 -18.64
CA GLU A 620 0.53 -2.27 -18.39
C GLU A 620 -0.25 -2.20 -19.70
N GLY A 621 -1.27 -3.04 -19.80
CA GLY A 621 -2.18 -3.09 -20.92
C GLY A 621 -3.17 -1.92 -20.92
N PRO A 622 -4.07 -1.85 -21.92
CA PRO A 622 -5.07 -0.80 -22.00
C PRO A 622 -6.02 -0.82 -20.79
N ARG A 623 -6.53 0.37 -20.44
CA ARG A 623 -7.49 0.61 -19.36
C ARG A 623 -8.70 1.35 -19.88
N GLN A 624 -9.90 0.98 -19.41
CA GLN A 624 -11.13 1.70 -19.73
C GLN A 624 -11.18 3.06 -19.05
N VAL A 625 -11.59 4.10 -19.79
CA VAL A 625 -11.73 5.49 -19.32
C VAL A 625 -13.21 5.82 -19.14
N LEU A 626 -14.07 5.53 -20.12
CA LEU A 626 -15.51 5.81 -20.05
C LEU A 626 -16.29 4.53 -19.75
N GLU A 627 -17.39 4.68 -19.03
CA GLU A 627 -18.22 3.58 -18.54
C GLU A 627 -18.87 2.75 -19.67
N ASP A 628 -19.15 3.41 -20.83
CA ASP A 628 -19.76 2.81 -22.00
C ASP A 628 -18.78 1.99 -22.88
N GLY A 629 -17.50 1.96 -22.50
CA GLY A 629 -16.49 1.24 -23.26
C GLY A 629 -15.95 1.96 -24.49
N SER A 630 -16.39 3.18 -24.78
CA SER A 630 -16.04 3.91 -26.01
C SER A 630 -14.62 4.45 -26.03
N LEU A 631 -13.98 4.61 -24.85
CA LEU A 631 -12.66 5.19 -24.73
C LEU A 631 -11.76 4.41 -23.77
N ALA A 632 -10.52 4.14 -24.17
CA ALA A 632 -9.52 3.46 -23.36
C ALA A 632 -8.16 4.15 -23.45
N LEU A 633 -7.37 4.11 -22.37
CA LEU A 633 -5.95 4.47 -22.40
C LEU A 633 -5.16 3.38 -23.13
N PRO A 634 -4.18 3.76 -23.97
CA PRO A 634 -3.28 2.80 -24.62
C PRO A 634 -2.33 2.16 -23.61
N ALA A 635 -1.86 0.95 -23.95
CA ALA A 635 -0.82 0.26 -23.19
C ALA A 635 0.50 1.04 -23.18
N TRP A 636 1.25 0.89 -22.08
CA TRP A 636 2.57 1.50 -21.95
C TRP A 636 3.61 0.50 -21.43
N THR A 637 4.89 0.81 -21.72
CA THR A 637 6.04 0.05 -21.22
C THR A 637 7.14 1.02 -20.86
N THR A 638 7.77 0.84 -19.68
CA THR A 638 8.97 1.56 -19.23
C THR A 638 10.09 0.61 -18.88
N LEU A 639 11.32 1.12 -18.98
CA LEU A 639 12.55 0.44 -18.62
C LEU A 639 13.28 1.28 -17.58
N ASP A 640 13.75 0.65 -16.52
CA ASP A 640 14.54 1.31 -15.47
C ASP A 640 15.85 0.54 -15.29
N LEU A 641 16.95 1.27 -15.07
CA LEU A 641 18.29 0.71 -14.91
C LEU A 641 18.88 1.18 -13.57
N ALA A 642 19.53 0.27 -12.84
CA ALA A 642 20.31 0.65 -11.68
C ALA A 642 21.63 -0.11 -11.60
N ALA A 643 22.64 0.54 -11.02
CA ALA A 643 23.93 -0.03 -10.67
C ALA A 643 24.18 0.21 -9.17
N HIS A 644 24.55 -0.84 -8.48
CA HIS A 644 24.94 -0.83 -7.06
C HIS A 644 26.40 -1.26 -6.96
N TYR A 645 27.20 -0.52 -6.20
CA TYR A 645 28.60 -0.83 -6.00
C TYR A 645 28.95 -0.82 -4.51
N ASP A 646 29.22 -2.01 -4.00
CA ASP A 646 29.69 -2.22 -2.61
C ASP A 646 31.20 -2.06 -2.54
N THR A 647 31.69 -1.14 -1.70
CA THR A 647 33.12 -0.85 -1.53
C THR A 647 33.44 -0.54 -0.07
N GLN A 648 34.70 -0.29 0.20
CA GLN A 648 35.17 0.24 1.48
C GLN A 648 35.78 1.63 1.25
N VAL A 649 35.28 2.61 2.00
CA VAL A 649 35.82 3.97 2.04
C VAL A 649 36.31 4.24 3.44
N GLN A 650 37.63 4.45 3.61
CA GLN A 650 38.28 4.63 4.92
C GLN A 650 37.98 3.51 5.94
N GLY A 651 37.90 2.25 5.44
CA GLY A 651 37.57 1.07 6.26
C GLY A 651 36.06 0.86 6.52
N LEU A 652 35.18 1.79 6.14
CA LEU A 652 33.73 1.69 6.29
C LEU A 652 33.09 1.07 5.07
N ARG A 653 32.17 0.14 5.27
CA ARG A 653 31.38 -0.45 4.18
C ARG A 653 30.46 0.60 3.58
N THR A 654 30.65 0.90 2.30
CA THR A 654 29.91 1.94 1.59
C THR A 654 29.30 1.36 0.31
N GLU A 655 27.99 1.51 0.18
CA GLU A 655 27.20 1.13 -0.99
C GLU A 655 26.85 2.40 -1.79
N TRP A 656 27.17 2.40 -3.08
CA TRP A 656 26.81 3.42 -4.04
C TRP A 656 25.70 2.87 -4.93
N THR A 657 24.64 3.64 -5.14
CA THR A 657 23.56 3.28 -6.07
C THR A 657 23.37 4.42 -7.06
N LEU A 658 23.43 4.10 -8.35
CA LEU A 658 23.01 4.97 -9.45
C LEU A 658 21.79 4.34 -10.09
N ALA A 659 20.67 5.07 -10.14
CA ALA A 659 19.42 4.59 -10.74
C ALA A 659 18.89 5.57 -11.78
N ILE A 660 18.35 5.06 -12.88
CA ILE A 660 17.67 5.81 -13.93
C ILE A 660 16.32 5.14 -14.17
N ASP A 661 15.24 5.82 -13.82
CA ASP A 661 13.88 5.38 -14.09
C ASP A 661 13.38 5.96 -15.42
N ASN A 662 12.52 5.21 -16.12
CA ASN A 662 12.03 5.53 -17.46
C ASN A 662 13.16 5.90 -18.44
N LEU A 663 14.11 4.98 -18.63
CA LEU A 663 15.34 5.16 -19.41
C LEU A 663 15.09 5.75 -20.81
N ALA A 664 13.99 5.36 -21.45
CA ALA A 664 13.62 5.82 -22.80
C ALA A 664 12.89 7.18 -22.79
N ASP A 665 12.70 7.84 -21.66
CA ASP A 665 11.91 9.08 -21.48
C ASP A 665 10.54 9.01 -22.14
N LYS A 666 9.84 7.87 -21.97
CA LYS A 666 8.54 7.65 -22.58
C LYS A 666 7.48 8.54 -21.92
N HIS A 667 6.74 9.26 -22.74
CA HIS A 667 5.56 10.02 -22.34
C HIS A 667 4.32 9.14 -22.50
N TYR A 668 3.48 9.04 -21.47
CA TYR A 668 2.29 8.19 -21.45
C TYR A 668 1.30 8.61 -20.37
N TRP A 669 0.03 8.26 -20.56
CA TRP A 669 -0.97 8.32 -19.49
C TRP A 669 -0.86 7.07 -18.62
N ARG A 670 -0.59 7.27 -17.33
CA ARG A 670 -0.37 6.17 -16.37
C ARG A 670 -1.69 5.54 -15.91
N GLU A 671 -2.69 6.38 -15.63
CA GLU A 671 -3.97 5.96 -15.06
C GLU A 671 -5.11 6.91 -15.44
N SER A 672 -6.35 6.41 -15.36
CA SER A 672 -7.58 7.14 -15.68
C SER A 672 -8.69 6.88 -14.66
N PRO A 673 -8.51 7.23 -13.37
CA PRO A 673 -9.55 7.05 -12.38
C PRO A 673 -10.73 8.01 -12.60
N LYS A 674 -11.93 7.55 -12.20
CA LYS A 674 -13.09 8.45 -11.98
C LYS A 674 -13.26 8.64 -10.48
N GLN A 675 -13.21 9.88 -10.03
CA GLN A 675 -13.31 10.24 -8.61
C GLN A 675 -14.17 11.51 -8.48
N PHE A 676 -15.02 11.58 -7.48
CA PHE A 676 -15.94 12.70 -7.28
C PHE A 676 -16.81 13.03 -8.51
N GLY A 677 -17.15 11.99 -9.30
CA GLY A 677 -17.91 12.15 -10.54
C GLY A 677 -17.12 12.65 -11.75
N HIS A 678 -15.81 12.97 -11.59
CA HIS A 678 -14.95 13.54 -12.63
C HIS A 678 -13.92 12.53 -13.13
N HIS A 679 -13.65 12.52 -14.43
CA HIS A 679 -12.61 11.69 -15.06
C HIS A 679 -11.25 12.39 -14.93
N TYR A 680 -10.24 11.67 -14.44
CA TYR A 680 -8.90 12.17 -14.26
C TYR A 680 -7.88 11.38 -15.09
N LEU A 681 -6.81 12.06 -15.48
CA LEU A 681 -5.70 11.49 -16.23
C LEU A 681 -4.39 11.91 -15.57
N TYR A 682 -3.58 10.93 -15.14
CA TYR A 682 -2.25 11.20 -14.59
C TYR A 682 -1.17 10.82 -15.59
N PRO A 683 -0.26 11.74 -15.96
CA PRO A 683 0.88 11.40 -16.80
C PRO A 683 1.86 10.51 -16.04
N GLY A 684 2.55 9.63 -16.76
CA GLY A 684 3.69 8.90 -16.24
C GLY A 684 4.87 9.83 -15.93
N ALA A 685 5.72 9.40 -14.97
CA ALA A 685 6.95 10.13 -14.66
C ALA A 685 7.88 10.14 -15.87
N PRO A 686 8.53 11.28 -16.21
CA PRO A 686 9.57 11.36 -17.22
C PRO A 686 10.81 10.61 -16.76
N ARG A 687 11.87 10.56 -17.59
CA ARG A 687 13.15 10.00 -17.15
C ARG A 687 13.68 10.78 -15.95
N THR A 688 14.00 10.03 -14.88
CA THR A 688 14.61 10.55 -13.65
C THR A 688 15.89 9.80 -13.33
N ALA A 689 16.85 10.46 -12.71
CA ALA A 689 18.07 9.82 -12.21
C ALA A 689 18.27 10.13 -10.73
N ARG A 690 18.87 9.17 -10.01
CA ARG A 690 19.17 9.30 -8.59
C ARG A 690 20.49 8.64 -8.28
N ILE A 691 21.28 9.29 -7.42
CA ILE A 691 22.46 8.74 -6.75
C ILE A 691 22.19 8.59 -5.26
N THR A 692 22.57 7.47 -4.68
CA THR A 692 22.45 7.19 -3.25
C THR A 692 23.78 6.64 -2.75
N VAL A 693 24.21 7.11 -1.59
CA VAL A 693 25.41 6.61 -0.88
C VAL A 693 24.96 6.17 0.52
N ARG A 694 25.25 4.94 0.88
CA ARG A 694 25.00 4.40 2.21
C ARG A 694 26.28 3.88 2.83
N THR A 695 26.67 4.44 3.97
CA THR A 695 27.84 4.01 4.73
C THR A 695 27.39 3.35 6.03
N ARG A 696 28.02 2.19 6.36
CA ARG A 696 27.84 1.45 7.62
C ARG A 696 29.12 1.57 8.44
N PHE A 697 28.99 1.89 9.74
CA PHE A 697 30.13 2.15 10.65
C PHE A 697 29.98 1.51 12.02
#